data_722edd3c05585fb3f347971c895300b1
#
_entry.id   722edd3c05585fb3f347971c895300b1
#
_cell.length_a   1.000
_cell.length_b   1.000
_cell.length_c   1.000
_cell.angle_alpha   90.00
_cell.angle_beta   90.00
_cell.angle_gamma   90.00
#
_symmetry.space_group_name_H-M   'P 1'
#
loop_
_entity.id
_entity.type
_entity.pdbx_description
1 polymer ?
#
loop_
_entity_poly.entity_id
_entity_poly.type
_entity_poly.pdbx_seq_one_letter_code
_entity_poly.pdbx_strand_id
1 'polypeptide(L)'
;DGTALTEEQKQAFSAALSALPSEVPSVDAVTDPFTTTSKLAEAKTQLDEAHTKLGAAPAQIEDGKKQLNAAASQIEDGTKQIADNEKKLDDSQAQITAGRKQLDEAQNQLDDAQVQLKEGYAQAEAAGSPAAMMEQLNAQQAQLTEQQNALNQQHDTLIESQKQVDAGRAEIASKKDELAEGKKKLDEQRNQLQKTESELPAQREQLERQQKLYDFPSGYRMVSEDQSTAIATVSFKKKIYEVPSAELQKVMSDLESANLHGATVQFDANLSESALGGGSHTGEVAGMAIAFIVLMVMLGTLVAAGLPILMSLVGVVVGVLGTLSLSSVIQMSSTAYTLGLMLGLAVGIDYSLFILNRYRTNLLNGMPKVQAIALANGTSGNAVIFAASTVIIALVALNVTGIPFLGVMGNAAAFCVVVAALIAVTLTPAVLSLAGTKIMSKKLWASIDTPQKIAERRAQDAARTEKPNGWLRLVLARPLLTLVAGTLALLAVAAPMSQMRLGLPDASNYPSDSAAYKSYALVKDKFGEGMSAPLVAVAHTPANISEEQAQQAQIDIASAVKERGGANVQAVVPGGMTDDRTLMIFQMIPAHSASSVETEELVHELRAVTVPVQGSEVSLGIAGQTSGNIDVSEVLAQKLPLYLGVVMGLSFLVLILVFRSIMVPLVASVGFLFSVLASFGAVVSIYQLGFMSSLFGVDHPGPVLSFLPTLLIGILFGLAMDYQMFLVTGMREAYVHGKDAATAIVSGYNHAVRVVVAAAIIMISVFGGFIFADSTMIRPMGFGLAFGVLVDAFIVRMTLTPAIMALLGDKAWWMPKWLDRLTPNMDVEGAALSEKMSEKIQHERESAAADSGSKLGSE
;
A
#
# COMPACT_ATOMS: atom_id res chain seq x y z
N ASP A 1 -7.68 26.43 -13.39
CA ASP A 1 -8.25 27.78 -13.19
C ASP A 1 -9.58 27.78 -12.43
N GLY A 2 -10.17 26.62 -12.05
CA GLY A 2 -11.39 26.50 -11.27
C GLY A 2 -12.68 26.84 -12.03
N THR A 3 -12.62 26.93 -13.35
CA THR A 3 -13.78 27.11 -14.22
C THR A 3 -14.32 25.75 -14.65
N ALA A 4 -15.65 25.65 -14.82
CA ALA A 4 -16.27 24.43 -15.30
C ALA A 4 -15.72 24.03 -16.69
N LEU A 5 -15.51 22.74 -16.90
CA LEU A 5 -15.06 22.17 -18.17
C LEU A 5 -16.11 22.42 -19.27
N THR A 6 -15.67 22.91 -20.42
CA THR A 6 -16.54 23.11 -21.58
C THR A 6 -16.90 21.76 -22.22
N GLU A 7 -17.97 21.73 -23.01
CA GLU A 7 -18.38 20.52 -23.73
C GLU A 7 -17.30 20.08 -24.76
N GLU A 8 -16.56 21.02 -25.35
CA GLU A 8 -15.45 20.70 -26.24
C GLU A 8 -14.31 20.01 -25.50
N GLN A 9 -13.97 20.47 -24.28
CA GLN A 9 -12.96 19.84 -23.42
C GLN A 9 -13.38 18.43 -22.98
N LYS A 10 -14.62 18.25 -22.56
CA LYS A 10 -15.18 16.94 -22.17
C LYS A 10 -15.13 15.95 -23.34
N GLN A 11 -15.59 16.37 -24.55
CA GLN A 11 -15.58 15.53 -25.74
C GLN A 11 -14.16 15.17 -26.19
N ALA A 12 -13.23 16.13 -26.19
CA ALA A 12 -11.84 15.91 -26.54
C ALA A 12 -11.18 14.88 -25.59
N PHE A 13 -11.41 15.02 -24.28
CA PHE A 13 -10.90 14.09 -23.29
C PHE A 13 -11.50 12.68 -23.44
N SER A 14 -12.83 12.59 -23.60
CA SER A 14 -13.53 11.33 -23.81
C SER A 14 -13.04 10.60 -25.09
N ALA A 15 -12.76 11.35 -26.15
CA ALA A 15 -12.20 10.79 -27.39
C ALA A 15 -10.78 10.25 -27.17
N ALA A 16 -9.90 11.02 -26.52
CA ALA A 16 -8.54 10.61 -26.20
C ALA A 16 -8.52 9.36 -25.28
N LEU A 17 -9.38 9.34 -24.26
CA LEU A 17 -9.51 8.22 -23.36
C LEU A 17 -9.99 6.95 -24.07
N SER A 18 -10.99 7.08 -24.94
CA SER A 18 -11.56 5.96 -25.70
C SER A 18 -10.61 5.36 -26.74
N ALA A 19 -9.60 6.09 -27.17
CA ALA A 19 -8.58 5.60 -28.11
C ALA A 19 -7.56 4.66 -27.42
N LEU A 20 -7.30 4.83 -26.13
CA LEU A 20 -6.25 4.10 -25.38
C LEU A 20 -6.32 2.57 -25.55
N PRO A 21 -7.46 1.87 -25.44
CA PRO A 21 -7.49 0.40 -25.58
C PRO A 21 -7.04 -0.10 -26.95
N SER A 22 -7.15 0.73 -27.99
CA SER A 22 -6.70 0.39 -29.35
C SER A 22 -5.23 0.76 -29.59
N GLU A 23 -4.70 1.73 -28.88
CA GLU A 23 -3.36 2.26 -29.07
C GLU A 23 -2.33 1.66 -28.13
N VAL A 24 -2.76 1.21 -26.95
CA VAL A 24 -1.93 0.61 -25.90
C VAL A 24 -2.42 -0.80 -25.58
N PRO A 25 -1.69 -1.86 -25.99
CA PRO A 25 -2.18 -3.24 -25.89
C PRO A 25 -2.48 -3.74 -24.48
N SER A 26 -1.80 -3.18 -23.46
CA SER A 26 -2.02 -3.54 -22.07
C SER A 26 -3.26 -2.93 -21.45
N VAL A 27 -3.86 -1.90 -22.05
CA VAL A 27 -5.10 -1.30 -21.58
C VAL A 27 -6.26 -2.26 -21.87
N ASP A 28 -7.07 -2.55 -20.86
CA ASP A 28 -8.26 -3.39 -20.95
C ASP A 28 -9.51 -2.56 -21.19
N ALA A 29 -9.76 -1.61 -20.31
CA ALA A 29 -10.93 -0.77 -20.34
C ALA A 29 -10.63 0.65 -19.82
N VAL A 30 -11.48 1.58 -20.18
CA VAL A 30 -11.46 2.95 -19.67
C VAL A 30 -12.83 3.35 -19.16
N THR A 31 -12.87 4.04 -18.02
CA THR A 31 -14.10 4.60 -17.48
C THR A 31 -14.11 6.11 -17.72
N ASP A 32 -14.98 6.54 -18.61
CA ASP A 32 -15.18 7.95 -18.92
C ASP A 32 -16.09 8.59 -17.86
N PRO A 33 -15.62 9.61 -17.12
CA PRO A 33 -16.38 10.24 -16.05
C PRO A 33 -17.65 10.94 -16.54
N PHE A 34 -17.62 11.52 -17.73
CA PHE A 34 -18.76 12.27 -18.26
C PHE A 34 -19.87 11.35 -18.72
N THR A 35 -19.54 10.31 -19.45
CA THR A 35 -20.50 9.27 -19.87
C THR A 35 -21.11 8.56 -18.65
N THR A 36 -20.31 8.25 -17.64
CA THR A 36 -20.79 7.59 -16.41
C THR A 36 -21.72 8.52 -15.62
N THR A 37 -21.34 9.78 -15.47
CA THR A 37 -22.17 10.78 -14.76
C THR A 37 -23.50 11.02 -15.49
N SER A 38 -23.51 11.06 -16.83
CA SER A 38 -24.73 11.19 -17.64
C SER A 38 -25.65 9.98 -17.44
N LYS A 39 -25.13 8.76 -17.50
CA LYS A 39 -25.90 7.53 -17.24
C LYS A 39 -26.51 7.50 -15.83
N LEU A 40 -25.76 7.94 -14.82
CA LEU A 40 -26.28 8.04 -13.46
C LEU A 40 -27.40 9.09 -13.36
N ALA A 41 -27.26 10.24 -14.00
CA ALA A 41 -28.30 11.28 -14.05
C ALA A 41 -29.56 10.78 -14.76
N GLU A 42 -29.41 10.07 -15.87
CA GLU A 42 -30.52 9.43 -16.59
C GLU A 42 -31.23 8.38 -15.72
N ALA A 43 -30.46 7.53 -15.03
CA ALA A 43 -31.00 6.53 -14.10
C ALA A 43 -31.78 7.19 -12.96
N LYS A 44 -31.28 8.30 -12.41
CA LYS A 44 -32.00 9.09 -11.42
C LYS A 44 -33.32 9.62 -11.96
N THR A 45 -33.30 10.23 -13.14
CA THR A 45 -34.50 10.75 -13.78
C THR A 45 -35.55 9.66 -13.98
N GLN A 46 -35.15 8.48 -14.46
CA GLN A 46 -36.04 7.33 -14.63
C GLN A 46 -36.62 6.87 -13.29
N LEU A 47 -35.82 6.86 -12.23
CA LEU A 47 -36.25 6.51 -10.88
C LEU A 47 -37.26 7.50 -10.33
N ASP A 48 -36.97 8.81 -10.45
CA ASP A 48 -37.88 9.90 -10.05
C ASP A 48 -39.20 9.87 -10.83
N GLU A 49 -39.17 9.58 -12.13
CA GLU A 49 -40.34 9.38 -12.94
C GLU A 49 -41.16 8.15 -12.50
N ALA A 50 -40.48 7.02 -12.19
CA ALA A 50 -41.10 5.81 -11.71
C ALA A 50 -41.80 6.05 -10.35
N HIS A 51 -41.12 6.79 -9.43
CA HIS A 51 -41.73 7.21 -8.17
C HIS A 51 -42.96 8.08 -8.37
N THR A 52 -42.93 9.02 -9.30
CA THR A 52 -44.08 9.88 -9.62
C THR A 52 -45.23 9.09 -10.17
N LYS A 53 -44.99 8.18 -11.13
CA LYS A 53 -46.00 7.28 -11.73
C LYS A 53 -46.61 6.36 -10.69
N LEU A 54 -45.75 5.73 -9.87
CA LEU A 54 -46.18 4.81 -8.82
C LEU A 54 -46.93 5.50 -7.68
N GLY A 55 -46.53 6.77 -7.37
CA GLY A 55 -47.24 7.62 -6.42
C GLY A 55 -48.62 8.02 -6.86
N ALA A 56 -48.86 8.22 -8.18
CA ALA A 56 -50.17 8.54 -8.78
C ALA A 56 -51.05 7.31 -8.96
N ALA A 57 -50.48 6.10 -9.02
CA ALA A 57 -51.20 4.85 -9.30
C ALA A 57 -52.39 4.57 -8.36
N PRO A 58 -52.32 4.77 -7.01
CA PRO A 58 -53.47 4.55 -6.14
C PRO A 58 -54.67 5.46 -6.45
N ALA A 59 -54.42 6.71 -6.80
CA ALA A 59 -55.47 7.65 -7.17
C ALA A 59 -56.12 7.27 -8.52
N GLN A 60 -55.28 6.84 -9.46
CA GLN A 60 -55.78 6.34 -10.76
C GLN A 60 -56.59 5.05 -10.62
N ILE A 61 -56.17 4.15 -9.74
CA ILE A 61 -56.91 2.93 -9.40
C ILE A 61 -58.25 3.27 -8.76
N GLU A 62 -58.29 4.19 -7.81
CA GLU A 62 -59.53 4.61 -7.14
C GLU A 62 -60.49 5.30 -8.09
N ASP A 63 -60.00 6.14 -8.97
CA ASP A 63 -60.80 6.79 -10.02
C ASP A 63 -61.30 5.76 -11.04
N GLY A 64 -60.48 4.80 -11.41
CA GLY A 64 -60.85 3.65 -12.21
C GLY A 64 -61.94 2.82 -11.59
N LYS A 65 -61.87 2.50 -10.30
CA LYS A 65 -62.96 1.83 -9.56
C LYS A 65 -64.26 2.60 -9.58
N LYS A 66 -64.22 3.92 -9.38
CA LYS A 66 -65.39 4.77 -9.43
C LYS A 66 -66.07 4.74 -10.79
N GLN A 67 -65.30 4.85 -11.88
CA GLN A 67 -65.79 4.84 -13.24
C GLN A 67 -66.39 3.47 -13.60
N LEU A 68 -65.73 2.37 -13.17
CA LEU A 68 -66.16 1.03 -13.34
C LEU A 68 -67.48 0.71 -12.59
N ASN A 69 -67.63 1.24 -11.36
CA ASN A 69 -68.85 1.10 -10.59
C ASN A 69 -70.01 1.89 -11.21
N ALA A 70 -69.72 3.11 -11.73
CA ALA A 70 -70.69 3.89 -12.46
C ALA A 70 -71.18 3.18 -13.73
N ALA A 71 -70.30 2.55 -14.48
CA ALA A 71 -70.59 1.76 -15.66
C ALA A 71 -71.41 0.49 -15.33
N ALA A 72 -71.04 -0.17 -14.20
CA ALA A 72 -71.81 -1.35 -13.73
C ALA A 72 -73.23 -0.95 -13.37
N SER A 73 -73.40 0.21 -12.69
CA SER A 73 -74.71 0.73 -12.36
C SER A 73 -75.56 1.05 -13.60
N GLN A 74 -74.97 1.63 -14.65
CA GLN A 74 -75.67 1.93 -15.89
C GLN A 74 -76.07 0.67 -16.64
N ILE A 75 -75.24 -0.38 -16.60
CA ILE A 75 -75.57 -1.68 -17.14
C ILE A 75 -76.74 -2.33 -16.36
N GLU A 76 -76.75 -2.19 -15.03
CA GLU A 76 -77.85 -2.67 -14.19
C GLU A 76 -79.13 -1.93 -14.45
N ASP A 77 -79.09 -0.59 -14.58
CA ASP A 77 -80.21 0.21 -14.93
C ASP A 77 -80.73 -0.12 -16.38
N GLY A 78 -79.83 -0.31 -17.33
CA GLY A 78 -80.08 -0.77 -18.65
C GLY A 78 -80.81 -2.16 -18.66
N THR A 79 -80.36 -3.05 -17.76
CA THR A 79 -80.97 -4.37 -17.57
C THR A 79 -82.34 -4.25 -17.00
N LYS A 80 -82.54 -3.41 -16.02
CA LYS A 80 -83.88 -3.13 -15.46
C LYS A 80 -84.82 -2.52 -16.48
N GLN A 81 -84.36 -1.55 -17.26
CA GLN A 81 -85.16 -0.95 -18.30
C GLN A 81 -85.55 -1.95 -19.44
N ILE A 82 -84.56 -2.83 -19.75
CA ILE A 82 -84.93 -3.90 -20.71
C ILE A 82 -85.95 -4.82 -20.11
N ALA A 83 -85.86 -5.24 -18.84
CA ALA A 83 -86.80 -6.06 -18.15
C ALA A 83 -88.19 -5.41 -18.05
N ASP A 84 -88.19 -4.09 -17.73
CA ASP A 84 -89.46 -3.32 -17.69
C ASP A 84 -90.12 -3.19 -19.08
N ASN A 85 -89.27 -3.05 -20.13
CA ASN A 85 -89.79 -2.99 -21.49
C ASN A 85 -90.24 -4.40 -22.01
N GLU A 86 -89.51 -5.44 -21.56
CA GLU A 86 -89.99 -6.84 -21.82
C GLU A 86 -91.34 -7.10 -21.19
N LYS A 87 -91.53 -6.71 -19.95
CA LYS A 87 -92.75 -6.81 -19.23
C LYS A 87 -93.86 -6.04 -19.95
N LYS A 88 -93.57 -4.83 -20.46
CA LYS A 88 -94.53 -4.04 -21.23
C LYS A 88 -94.86 -4.69 -22.58
N LEU A 89 -93.82 -5.33 -23.18
CA LEU A 89 -94.03 -6.13 -24.39
C LEU A 89 -94.90 -7.37 -24.14
N ASP A 90 -94.68 -8.05 -22.98
CA ASP A 90 -95.44 -9.19 -22.55
C ASP A 90 -96.87 -8.82 -22.18
N ASP A 91 -97.08 -7.70 -21.50
CA ASP A 91 -98.40 -7.10 -21.21
C ASP A 91 -99.12 -6.67 -22.52
N SER A 92 -98.39 -6.15 -23.49
CA SER A 92 -98.92 -5.85 -24.85
C SER A 92 -99.15 -7.09 -25.68
N GLN A 93 -98.42 -8.13 -25.39
CA GLN A 93 -98.57 -9.44 -26.06
C GLN A 93 -99.36 -10.44 -25.27
N ALA A 94 -100.08 -10.05 -24.23
CA ALA A 94 -101.19 -10.84 -23.68
C ALA A 94 -102.21 -11.16 -24.76
N GLN A 95 -102.17 -10.47 -25.87
CA GLN A 95 -102.90 -10.82 -27.11
C GLN A 95 -102.08 -11.69 -28.10
N ILE A 96 -100.75 -11.84 -27.82
CA ILE A 96 -99.86 -12.60 -28.68
C ILE A 96 -99.04 -13.55 -27.82
N THR A 97 -99.57 -14.80 -27.71
CA THR A 97 -99.00 -15.90 -26.83
C THR A 97 -97.57 -16.30 -27.15
N ALA A 98 -96.95 -15.80 -28.21
CA ALA A 98 -95.67 -16.13 -28.64
C ALA A 98 -94.47 -15.19 -28.09
N GLY A 99 -94.83 -14.01 -27.63
CA GLY A 99 -93.81 -13.05 -27.21
C GLY A 99 -93.17 -13.31 -25.82
N ARG A 100 -93.94 -13.98 -24.98
CA ARG A 100 -93.46 -14.18 -23.58
C ARG A 100 -92.30 -15.08 -23.44
N LYS A 101 -92.23 -16.14 -24.29
CA LYS A 101 -91.05 -17.06 -24.21
C LYS A 101 -89.77 -16.44 -24.71
N GLN A 102 -89.86 -15.54 -25.65
CA GLN A 102 -88.72 -14.86 -26.21
C GLN A 102 -88.15 -13.70 -25.28
N LEU A 103 -89.04 -13.15 -24.45
CA LEU A 103 -88.65 -12.09 -23.52
C LEU A 103 -87.87 -12.61 -22.33
N ASP A 104 -88.22 -13.82 -21.83
CA ASP A 104 -87.42 -14.49 -20.74
C ASP A 104 -86.02 -14.89 -21.22
N GLU A 105 -85.89 -15.33 -22.49
CA GLU A 105 -84.59 -15.62 -23.11
C GLU A 105 -83.78 -14.32 -23.26
N ALA A 106 -84.46 -13.22 -23.54
CA ALA A 106 -83.82 -11.90 -23.64
C ALA A 106 -83.31 -11.36 -22.29
N GLN A 107 -84.01 -11.60 -21.20
CA GLN A 107 -83.62 -11.17 -19.87
C GLN A 107 -82.30 -11.90 -19.36
N ASN A 108 -82.27 -13.23 -19.58
CA ASN A 108 -81.15 -14.06 -19.21
C ASN A 108 -79.85 -13.71 -19.94
N GLN A 109 -79.99 -13.35 -21.24
CA GLN A 109 -78.81 -12.84 -21.97
C GLN A 109 -78.33 -11.48 -21.48
N LEU A 110 -79.20 -10.64 -20.91
CA LEU A 110 -78.85 -9.33 -20.40
C LEU A 110 -78.18 -9.41 -19.05
N ASP A 111 -78.61 -10.36 -18.20
CA ASP A 111 -77.95 -10.59 -16.89
C ASP A 111 -76.48 -11.16 -17.06
N ASP A 112 -76.25 -12.03 -18.08
CA ASP A 112 -74.93 -12.51 -18.47
C ASP A 112 -74.03 -11.35 -18.94
N ALA A 113 -74.58 -10.37 -19.63
CA ALA A 113 -73.84 -9.19 -20.06
C ALA A 113 -73.42 -8.31 -18.90
N GLN A 114 -74.22 -8.21 -17.81
CA GLN A 114 -73.85 -7.46 -16.62
C GLN A 114 -72.74 -8.14 -15.80
N VAL A 115 -72.76 -9.48 -15.70
CA VAL A 115 -71.70 -10.23 -15.05
C VAL A 115 -70.41 -10.04 -15.83
N GLN A 116 -70.42 -10.15 -17.14
CA GLN A 116 -69.24 -9.95 -17.98
C GLN A 116 -68.69 -8.54 -17.92
N LEU A 117 -69.50 -7.51 -17.78
CA LEU A 117 -69.11 -6.12 -17.64
C LEU A 117 -68.41 -5.84 -16.27
N LYS A 118 -68.93 -6.46 -15.20
CA LYS A 118 -68.39 -6.35 -13.82
C LYS A 118 -67.07 -7.06 -13.70
N GLU A 119 -66.84 -8.18 -14.40
CA GLU A 119 -65.53 -8.86 -14.46
C GLU A 119 -64.46 -8.06 -15.24
N GLY A 120 -64.84 -7.37 -16.33
CA GLY A 120 -63.94 -6.53 -17.12
C GLY A 120 -63.40 -5.34 -16.33
N TYR A 121 -64.19 -4.74 -15.44
CA TYR A 121 -63.69 -3.67 -14.54
C TYR A 121 -62.68 -4.18 -13.47
N ALA A 122 -62.86 -5.38 -12.96
CA ALA A 122 -61.93 -5.97 -12.03
C ALA A 122 -60.54 -6.23 -12.65
N GLN A 123 -60.51 -6.62 -13.95
CA GLN A 123 -59.24 -6.80 -14.68
C GLN A 123 -58.51 -5.48 -15.00
N ALA A 124 -59.23 -4.41 -15.24
CA ALA A 124 -58.66 -3.08 -15.49
C ALA A 124 -58.05 -2.48 -14.21
N GLU A 125 -58.63 -2.77 -13.05
CA GLU A 125 -58.16 -2.30 -11.76
C GLU A 125 -56.85 -2.99 -11.34
N ALA A 126 -56.71 -4.31 -11.66
CA ALA A 126 -55.50 -5.09 -11.37
C ALA A 126 -54.28 -4.75 -12.25
N ALA A 127 -54.43 -4.13 -13.43
CA ALA A 127 -53.37 -3.87 -14.40
C ALA A 127 -52.71 -2.48 -14.31
N GLY A 128 -53.05 -1.62 -13.32
CA GLY A 128 -52.41 -0.31 -13.15
C GLY A 128 -52.82 0.74 -14.17
N SER A 129 -53.98 0.58 -14.70
CA SER A 129 -54.74 1.45 -15.68
C SER A 129 -53.91 2.44 -16.52
N PRO A 130 -53.55 2.09 -17.74
CA PRO A 130 -53.21 3.08 -18.75
C PRO A 130 -54.48 3.91 -19.13
N ALA A 131 -54.36 5.21 -19.26
CA ALA A 131 -55.46 6.13 -19.58
C ALA A 131 -56.29 5.73 -20.80
N ALA A 132 -55.69 5.06 -21.79
CA ALA A 132 -56.36 4.57 -22.98
C ALA A 132 -57.42 3.47 -22.71
N MET A 133 -57.32 2.71 -21.64
CA MET A 133 -58.23 1.64 -21.29
C MET A 133 -59.50 2.16 -20.57
N MET A 134 -59.36 3.29 -19.85
CA MET A 134 -60.46 3.99 -19.18
C MET A 134 -61.33 4.77 -20.18
N GLU A 135 -60.77 5.28 -21.26
CA GLU A 135 -61.50 5.94 -22.35
C GLU A 135 -62.37 4.94 -23.12
N GLN A 136 -61.90 3.69 -23.26
CA GLN A 136 -62.67 2.60 -23.90
C GLN A 136 -63.86 2.16 -23.04
N LEU A 137 -63.82 2.14 -21.73
CA LEU A 137 -64.93 1.84 -20.80
C LEU A 137 -65.99 2.96 -20.80
N ASN A 138 -65.62 4.20 -20.85
CA ASN A 138 -66.51 5.30 -20.93
C ASN A 138 -67.30 5.29 -22.26
N ALA A 139 -66.68 4.87 -23.38
CA ALA A 139 -67.31 4.69 -24.66
C ALA A 139 -68.38 3.52 -24.64
N GLN A 140 -68.10 2.46 -23.91
CA GLN A 140 -69.03 1.33 -23.75
C GLN A 140 -70.24 1.68 -22.86
N GLN A 141 -70.04 2.49 -21.80
CA GLN A 141 -71.13 3.00 -20.97
C GLN A 141 -72.09 3.88 -21.78
N ALA A 142 -71.58 4.73 -22.65
CA ALA A 142 -72.39 5.51 -23.58
C ALA A 142 -73.16 4.66 -24.57
N GLN A 143 -72.53 3.58 -25.06
CA GLN A 143 -73.23 2.60 -25.93
C GLN A 143 -74.42 1.90 -25.25
N LEU A 144 -74.25 1.49 -23.97
CA LEU A 144 -75.31 0.87 -23.17
C LEU A 144 -76.48 1.82 -22.93
N THR A 145 -76.29 3.10 -22.73
CA THR A 145 -77.33 4.08 -22.54
C THR A 145 -78.07 4.37 -23.84
N GLU A 146 -77.36 4.39 -24.96
CA GLU A 146 -77.94 4.58 -26.28
C GLU A 146 -78.82 3.36 -26.71
N GLN A 147 -78.42 2.14 -26.34
CA GLN A 147 -79.23 0.93 -26.61
C GLN A 147 -80.49 0.82 -25.80
N GLN A 148 -80.51 1.34 -24.52
CA GLN A 148 -81.70 1.44 -23.69
C GLN A 148 -82.80 2.35 -24.32
N ASN A 149 -82.29 3.49 -24.81
CA ASN A 149 -83.27 4.43 -25.48
C ASN A 149 -83.84 3.86 -26.77
N ALA A 150 -83.06 3.06 -27.54
CA ALA A 150 -83.58 2.38 -28.74
C ALA A 150 -84.62 1.28 -28.48
N LEU A 151 -84.40 0.58 -27.29
CA LEU A 151 -85.41 -0.43 -26.84
C LEU A 151 -86.75 0.17 -26.49
N ASN A 152 -86.81 1.33 -25.91
CA ASN A 152 -88.05 2.06 -25.60
C ASN A 152 -88.83 2.46 -26.86
N GLN A 153 -88.12 2.92 -27.93
CA GLN A 153 -88.81 3.24 -29.22
C GLN A 153 -89.37 1.99 -29.94
N GLN A 154 -88.85 0.86 -29.78
CA GLN A 154 -89.32 -0.39 -30.37
C GLN A 154 -90.54 -0.94 -29.69
N HIS A 155 -90.77 -0.66 -28.40
CA HIS A 155 -92.01 -0.98 -27.67
C HIS A 155 -93.18 -0.35 -28.29
N ASP A 156 -93.16 0.91 -28.70
CA ASP A 156 -94.22 1.62 -29.33
C ASP A 156 -94.56 1.09 -30.74
N THR A 157 -93.54 0.67 -31.45
CA THR A 157 -93.69 0.08 -32.78
C THR A 157 -94.34 -1.34 -32.77
N LEU A 158 -94.13 -2.13 -31.70
CA LEU A 158 -94.61 -3.48 -31.47
C LEU A 158 -96.11 -3.52 -31.17
N ILE A 159 -96.59 -2.50 -30.64
CA ILE A 159 -98.02 -2.35 -30.29
C ILE A 159 -98.91 -2.13 -31.53
N GLU A 160 -98.41 -1.46 -32.57
CA GLU A 160 -99.17 -1.05 -33.73
C GLU A 160 -99.31 -2.08 -34.81
N SER A 161 -98.46 -3.10 -34.85
CA SER A 161 -98.67 -4.17 -35.85
C SER A 161 -97.90 -5.45 -35.52
N GLN A 162 -98.53 -6.59 -35.74
CA GLN A 162 -97.97 -7.95 -35.54
C GLN A 162 -96.64 -8.12 -36.34
N LYS A 163 -96.51 -7.45 -37.47
CA LYS A 163 -95.23 -7.43 -38.28
C LYS A 163 -94.11 -6.65 -37.60
N GLN A 164 -94.46 -5.63 -36.89
CA GLN A 164 -93.47 -4.77 -36.14
C GLN A 164 -92.94 -5.50 -34.88
N VAL A 165 -93.81 -6.41 -34.30
CA VAL A 165 -93.29 -7.20 -33.14
C VAL A 165 -92.19 -8.17 -33.51
N ASP A 166 -92.17 -8.80 -34.68
CA ASP A 166 -91.13 -9.71 -35.12
C ASP A 166 -89.81 -8.95 -35.50
N ALA A 167 -89.98 -7.73 -36.10
CA ALA A 167 -88.86 -6.86 -36.37
C ALA A 167 -88.21 -6.32 -35.06
N GLY A 168 -89.11 -5.96 -34.10
CA GLY A 168 -88.69 -5.52 -32.81
C GLY A 168 -87.95 -6.61 -31.97
N ARG A 169 -88.35 -7.90 -32.17
CA ARG A 169 -87.66 -9.06 -31.55
C ARG A 169 -86.27 -9.27 -32.11
N ALA A 170 -86.08 -9.13 -33.39
CA ALA A 170 -84.77 -9.23 -34.03
C ALA A 170 -83.81 -8.11 -33.55
N GLU A 171 -84.35 -6.89 -33.37
CA GLU A 171 -83.60 -5.77 -32.89
C GLU A 171 -83.18 -5.89 -31.39
N ILE A 172 -84.12 -6.42 -30.57
CA ILE A 172 -83.82 -6.73 -29.16
C ILE A 172 -82.75 -7.81 -29.03
N ALA A 173 -82.78 -8.86 -29.84
CA ALA A 173 -81.73 -9.89 -29.82
C ALA A 173 -80.37 -9.31 -30.18
N SER A 174 -80.27 -8.43 -31.21
CA SER A 174 -78.99 -7.77 -31.57
C SER A 174 -78.49 -6.90 -30.46
N LYS A 175 -79.37 -6.17 -29.76
CA LYS A 175 -78.94 -5.30 -28.65
C LYS A 175 -78.54 -6.07 -27.39
N LYS A 176 -79.03 -7.26 -27.23
CA LYS A 176 -78.63 -8.21 -26.20
C LYS A 176 -77.17 -8.69 -26.38
N ASP A 177 -76.86 -9.08 -27.60
CA ASP A 177 -75.50 -9.51 -27.96
C ASP A 177 -74.50 -8.40 -27.75
N GLU A 178 -74.85 -7.15 -28.10
CA GLU A 178 -74.01 -5.98 -27.84
C GLU A 178 -73.84 -5.70 -26.35
N LEU A 179 -74.94 -5.88 -25.56
CA LEU A 179 -74.86 -5.71 -24.13
C LEU A 179 -73.99 -6.81 -23.44
N ALA A 180 -74.15 -8.07 -23.92
CA ALA A 180 -73.34 -9.18 -23.46
C ALA A 180 -71.88 -9.00 -23.77
N GLU A 181 -71.55 -8.48 -24.98
CA GLU A 181 -70.14 -8.10 -25.32
C GLU A 181 -69.60 -6.96 -24.46
N GLY A 182 -70.41 -5.93 -24.19
CA GLY A 182 -70.08 -4.83 -23.30
C GLY A 182 -69.75 -5.30 -21.89
N LYS A 183 -70.54 -6.21 -21.35
CA LYS A 183 -70.32 -6.85 -20.06
C LYS A 183 -69.01 -7.64 -20.02
N LYS A 184 -68.74 -8.44 -21.04
CA LYS A 184 -67.46 -9.17 -21.13
C LYS A 184 -66.22 -8.23 -21.08
N LYS A 185 -66.29 -7.14 -21.82
CA LYS A 185 -65.19 -6.12 -21.81
C LYS A 185 -65.07 -5.45 -20.46
N LEU A 186 -66.13 -5.17 -19.74
CA LEU A 186 -66.05 -4.60 -18.39
C LEU A 186 -65.41 -5.58 -17.37
N ASP A 187 -65.79 -6.87 -17.46
CA ASP A 187 -65.22 -7.89 -16.59
C ASP A 187 -63.73 -8.13 -16.89
N GLU A 188 -63.32 -8.07 -18.14
CA GLU A 188 -61.91 -8.12 -18.55
C GLU A 188 -61.11 -6.93 -17.96
N GLN A 189 -61.63 -5.74 -17.98
CA GLN A 189 -61.03 -4.53 -17.45
C GLN A 189 -60.98 -4.51 -15.91
N ARG A 190 -62.00 -5.03 -15.25
CA ARG A 190 -62.04 -5.18 -13.79
C ARG A 190 -60.94 -6.14 -13.29
N ASN A 191 -60.78 -7.27 -13.95
CA ASN A 191 -59.74 -8.25 -13.65
C ASN A 191 -58.36 -7.63 -13.89
N GLN A 192 -58.17 -6.83 -14.92
CA GLN A 192 -56.91 -6.12 -15.19
C GLN A 192 -56.58 -5.09 -14.08
N LEU A 193 -57.56 -4.31 -13.63
CA LEU A 193 -57.39 -3.33 -12.56
C LEU A 193 -57.07 -4.01 -11.22
N GLN A 194 -57.72 -5.12 -10.91
CA GLN A 194 -57.46 -5.91 -9.70
C GLN A 194 -56.06 -6.53 -9.72
N LYS A 195 -55.58 -7.01 -10.88
CA LYS A 195 -54.19 -7.51 -11.07
C LYS A 195 -53.18 -6.39 -10.81
N THR A 196 -53.37 -5.23 -11.41
CA THR A 196 -52.50 -4.04 -11.18
C THR A 196 -52.46 -3.64 -9.70
N GLU A 197 -53.67 -3.61 -9.04
CA GLU A 197 -53.73 -3.29 -7.61
C GLU A 197 -52.96 -4.29 -6.74
N SER A 198 -53.03 -5.58 -7.07
CA SER A 198 -52.33 -6.64 -6.34
C SER A 198 -50.80 -6.64 -6.55
N GLU A 199 -50.31 -6.13 -7.69
CA GLU A 199 -48.87 -6.01 -8.03
C GLU A 199 -48.25 -4.73 -7.49
N LEU A 200 -49.04 -3.71 -7.17
CA LEU A 200 -48.59 -2.39 -6.74
C LEU A 200 -47.68 -2.42 -5.51
N PRO A 201 -47.96 -3.20 -4.44
CA PRO A 201 -47.08 -3.29 -3.27
C PRO A 201 -45.69 -3.82 -3.63
N ALA A 202 -45.63 -4.88 -4.45
CA ALA A 202 -44.36 -5.47 -4.88
C ALA A 202 -43.53 -4.50 -5.75
N GLN A 203 -44.20 -3.75 -6.65
CA GLN A 203 -43.55 -2.73 -7.45
C GLN A 203 -42.99 -1.57 -6.59
N ARG A 204 -43.72 -1.16 -5.55
CA ARG A 204 -43.22 -0.15 -4.59
C ARG A 204 -42.01 -0.63 -3.85
N GLU A 205 -42.05 -1.83 -3.34
CA GLU A 205 -40.93 -2.41 -2.61
C GLU A 205 -39.67 -2.55 -3.50
N GLN A 206 -39.86 -2.98 -4.75
CA GLN A 206 -38.78 -3.03 -5.72
C GLN A 206 -38.21 -1.65 -6.03
N LEU A 207 -39.07 -0.64 -6.20
CA LEU A 207 -38.62 0.72 -6.45
C LEU A 207 -37.91 1.33 -5.25
N GLU A 208 -38.38 1.07 -4.03
CA GLU A 208 -37.70 1.50 -2.79
C GLU A 208 -36.34 0.84 -2.64
N ARG A 209 -36.18 -0.44 -3.01
CA ARG A 209 -34.87 -1.11 -3.05
C ARG A 209 -33.96 -0.47 -4.08
N GLN A 210 -34.43 -0.18 -5.28
CA GLN A 210 -33.64 0.51 -6.30
C GLN A 210 -33.22 1.91 -5.86
N GLN A 211 -34.11 2.66 -5.20
CA GLN A 211 -33.80 3.97 -4.65
C GLN A 211 -32.70 3.89 -3.58
N LYS A 212 -32.79 2.97 -2.64
CA LYS A 212 -31.75 2.77 -1.62
C LYS A 212 -30.40 2.44 -2.24
N LEU A 213 -30.36 1.52 -3.22
CA LEU A 213 -29.13 1.18 -3.94
C LEU A 213 -28.54 2.37 -4.69
N TYR A 214 -29.38 3.28 -5.19
CA TYR A 214 -28.97 4.51 -5.85
C TYR A 214 -28.45 5.55 -4.84
N ASP A 215 -29.01 5.60 -3.63
CA ASP A 215 -28.67 6.60 -2.61
C ASP A 215 -27.33 6.31 -1.90
N PHE A 216 -26.90 5.04 -1.78
CA PHE A 216 -25.66 4.67 -1.14
C PHE A 216 -24.41 5.30 -1.78
N PRO A 217 -24.30 5.39 -3.12
CA PRO A 217 -23.21 6.06 -3.81
C PRO A 217 -23.27 7.59 -3.77
N SER A 218 -24.22 8.21 -3.10
CA SER A 218 -24.47 9.67 -3.20
C SER A 218 -23.27 10.57 -2.88
N GLY A 219 -22.27 10.05 -2.14
CA GLY A 219 -20.98 10.72 -1.88
C GLY A 219 -19.89 10.41 -2.90
N TYR A 220 -20.10 9.52 -3.85
CA TYR A 220 -19.16 9.14 -4.89
C TYR A 220 -19.43 9.91 -6.18
N ARG A 221 -18.46 10.66 -6.65
CA ARG A 221 -18.59 11.46 -7.87
C ARG A 221 -17.35 11.31 -8.72
N MET A 222 -17.53 11.20 -10.01
CA MET A 222 -16.41 11.20 -10.97
C MET A 222 -16.18 12.59 -11.57
N VAL A 223 -17.12 13.52 -11.39
CA VAL A 223 -17.01 14.93 -11.79
C VAL A 223 -17.26 15.77 -10.55
N SER A 224 -16.42 16.79 -10.31
CA SER A 224 -16.51 17.70 -9.17
C SER A 224 -17.80 18.52 -9.19
N GLU A 225 -18.23 19.03 -8.03
CA GLU A 225 -19.45 19.84 -7.92
C GLU A 225 -19.43 21.10 -8.80
N ASP A 226 -18.26 21.74 -8.88
CA ASP A 226 -18.00 22.91 -9.71
C ASP A 226 -17.77 22.58 -11.19
N GLN A 227 -17.83 21.28 -11.56
CA GLN A 227 -17.55 20.76 -12.89
C GLN A 227 -16.17 21.12 -13.46
N SER A 228 -15.23 21.56 -12.62
CA SER A 228 -13.89 21.97 -13.05
C SER A 228 -12.91 20.79 -13.17
N THR A 229 -13.23 19.65 -12.55
CA THR A 229 -12.32 18.50 -12.45
C THR A 229 -13.09 17.20 -12.63
N ALA A 230 -12.48 16.23 -13.30
CA ALA A 230 -13.04 14.90 -13.49
C ALA A 230 -11.99 13.83 -13.27
N ILE A 231 -12.40 12.67 -12.73
CA ILE A 231 -11.56 11.48 -12.51
C ILE A 231 -11.93 10.43 -13.53
N ALA A 232 -10.97 10.02 -14.35
CA ALA A 232 -11.09 8.88 -15.25
C ALA A 232 -10.29 7.69 -14.71
N THR A 233 -10.73 6.48 -14.98
CA THR A 233 -10.03 5.25 -14.61
C THR A 233 -9.60 4.50 -15.86
N VAL A 234 -8.31 4.11 -15.90
CA VAL A 234 -7.73 3.25 -16.93
C VAL A 234 -7.42 1.90 -16.29
N SER A 235 -8.08 0.85 -16.77
CA SER A 235 -7.87 -0.52 -16.31
C SER A 235 -6.91 -1.25 -17.24
N PHE A 236 -5.98 -2.01 -16.66
CA PHE A 236 -5.00 -2.78 -17.41
C PHE A 236 -5.31 -4.28 -17.33
N LYS A 237 -4.94 -5.03 -18.39
CA LYS A 237 -5.07 -6.51 -18.46
C LYS A 237 -4.20 -7.25 -17.45
N LYS A 238 -3.15 -6.58 -16.97
CA LYS A 238 -2.21 -7.08 -15.96
C LYS A 238 -2.11 -6.10 -14.82
N LYS A 239 -1.52 -6.53 -13.71
CA LYS A 239 -1.19 -5.64 -12.61
C LYS A 239 -0.26 -4.53 -13.09
N ILE A 240 -0.44 -3.30 -12.62
CA ILE A 240 0.26 -2.12 -13.14
C ILE A 240 1.78 -2.26 -13.14
N TYR A 241 2.35 -2.93 -12.16
CA TYR A 241 3.80 -3.18 -12.06
C TYR A 241 4.30 -4.31 -13.01
N GLU A 242 3.40 -5.06 -13.65
CA GLU A 242 3.72 -6.03 -14.70
C GLU A 242 3.59 -5.43 -16.11
N VAL A 243 3.04 -4.23 -16.21
CA VAL A 243 2.91 -3.50 -17.48
C VAL A 243 4.26 -2.86 -17.82
N PRO A 244 4.75 -3.01 -19.06
CA PRO A 244 5.99 -2.36 -19.48
C PRO A 244 5.94 -0.85 -19.27
N SER A 245 6.98 -0.26 -18.66
CA SER A 245 7.04 1.20 -18.40
C SER A 245 6.84 2.04 -19.67
N ALA A 246 7.29 1.53 -20.83
CA ALA A 246 7.07 2.21 -22.11
C ALA A 246 5.59 2.34 -22.49
N GLU A 247 4.75 1.35 -22.14
CA GLU A 247 3.30 1.41 -22.39
C GLU A 247 2.62 2.36 -21.41
N LEU A 248 3.05 2.38 -20.14
CA LEU A 248 2.55 3.35 -19.15
C LEU A 248 2.92 4.79 -19.54
N GLN A 249 4.17 5.01 -19.98
CA GLN A 249 4.60 6.30 -20.52
C GLN A 249 3.81 6.70 -21.75
N LYS A 250 3.46 5.73 -22.62
CA LYS A 250 2.64 6.00 -23.78
C LYS A 250 1.24 6.47 -23.39
N VAL A 251 0.58 5.82 -22.40
CA VAL A 251 -0.70 6.28 -21.87
C VAL A 251 -0.63 7.73 -21.38
N MET A 252 0.44 8.07 -20.63
CA MET A 252 0.62 9.44 -20.14
C MET A 252 0.85 10.42 -21.29
N SER A 253 1.76 10.10 -22.21
CA SER A 253 2.10 10.98 -23.34
C SER A 253 0.92 11.19 -24.30
N ASP A 254 0.13 10.16 -24.56
CA ASP A 254 -1.03 10.24 -25.44
C ASP A 254 -2.10 11.17 -24.85
N LEU A 255 -2.35 11.08 -23.53
CA LEU A 255 -3.29 11.97 -22.84
C LEU A 255 -2.75 13.41 -22.66
N GLU A 256 -1.45 13.58 -22.38
CA GLU A 256 -0.82 14.91 -22.28
C GLU A 256 -0.74 15.64 -23.64
N SER A 257 -0.47 14.89 -24.70
CA SER A 257 -0.36 15.45 -26.06
C SER A 257 -1.70 15.65 -26.75
N ALA A 258 -2.79 15.12 -26.19
CA ALA A 258 -4.13 15.32 -26.71
C ALA A 258 -4.51 16.82 -26.66
N ASN A 259 -5.14 17.30 -27.72
CA ASN A 259 -5.63 18.68 -27.76
C ASN A 259 -6.88 18.83 -26.89
N LEU A 260 -6.68 19.11 -25.61
CA LEU A 260 -7.76 19.23 -24.62
C LEU A 260 -8.28 20.66 -24.46
N HIS A 261 -8.06 21.52 -25.45
CA HIS A 261 -8.54 22.91 -25.43
C HIS A 261 -8.21 23.72 -24.16
N GLY A 262 -6.98 23.50 -23.62
CA GLY A 262 -6.48 24.15 -22.41
C GLY A 262 -6.79 23.46 -21.08
N ALA A 263 -7.48 22.33 -21.09
CA ALA A 263 -7.55 21.47 -19.92
C ALA A 263 -6.22 20.68 -19.74
N THR A 264 -5.88 20.39 -18.48
CA THR A 264 -4.65 19.65 -18.13
C THR A 264 -4.99 18.32 -17.50
N VAL A 265 -4.13 17.31 -17.73
CA VAL A 265 -4.26 15.99 -17.11
C VAL A 265 -3.22 15.85 -16.00
N GLN A 266 -3.62 15.27 -14.88
CA GLN A 266 -2.74 14.83 -13.79
C GLN A 266 -2.90 13.33 -13.62
N PHE A 267 -1.80 12.65 -13.30
CA PHE A 267 -1.81 11.20 -13.15
C PHE A 267 -1.62 10.83 -11.69
N ASP A 268 -2.27 9.75 -11.27
CA ASP A 268 -2.11 9.24 -9.91
C ASP A 268 -0.69 8.72 -9.64
N ALA A 269 -0.39 8.48 -8.34
CA ALA A 269 0.93 8.01 -7.92
C ALA A 269 1.30 6.67 -8.55
N ASN A 270 0.34 5.73 -8.65
CA ASN A 270 0.62 4.38 -9.15
C ASN A 270 1.05 4.40 -10.61
N LEU A 271 0.38 5.19 -11.45
CA LEU A 271 0.72 5.33 -12.86
C LEU A 271 2.05 6.07 -13.04
N SER A 272 2.22 7.23 -12.38
CA SER A 272 3.41 8.06 -12.55
C SER A 272 4.67 7.39 -12.03
N GLU A 273 4.65 6.70 -10.90
CA GLU A 273 5.82 5.97 -10.38
C GLU A 273 6.19 4.75 -11.22
N SER A 274 5.18 3.96 -11.63
CA SER A 274 5.41 2.79 -12.46
C SER A 274 5.92 3.16 -13.86
N ALA A 275 5.53 4.31 -14.39
CA ALA A 275 5.99 4.82 -15.67
C ALA A 275 7.44 5.33 -15.62
N LEU A 276 7.84 6.01 -14.53
CA LEU A 276 9.16 6.65 -14.43
C LEU A 276 10.34 5.66 -14.31
N GLY A 277 10.10 4.43 -13.86
CA GLY A 277 11.05 3.31 -13.93
C GLY A 277 12.39 3.45 -13.20
N GLY A 278 12.65 4.54 -12.49
CA GLY A 278 13.87 4.81 -11.72
C GLY A 278 14.05 6.31 -11.49
N GLY A 279 14.17 6.69 -10.21
CA GLY A 279 14.41 8.07 -9.81
C GLY A 279 15.80 8.59 -10.21
N SER A 280 16.03 9.90 -10.04
CA SER A 280 17.32 10.54 -10.22
C SER A 280 18.32 10.05 -9.16
N HIS A 281 19.52 9.71 -9.58
CA HIS A 281 20.63 9.24 -8.70
C HIS A 281 21.51 10.37 -8.19
N THR A 282 21.04 11.61 -8.19
CA THR A 282 21.85 12.80 -7.81
C THR A 282 22.32 12.78 -6.36
N GLY A 283 21.46 12.33 -5.44
CA GLY A 283 21.80 12.21 -4.01
C GLY A 283 22.91 11.19 -3.73
N GLU A 284 22.85 10.05 -4.41
CA GLU A 284 23.83 8.96 -4.31
C GLU A 284 25.23 9.40 -4.79
N VAL A 285 25.27 10.12 -5.91
CA VAL A 285 26.50 10.69 -6.46
C VAL A 285 27.09 11.74 -5.51
N ALA A 286 26.26 12.59 -4.91
CA ALA A 286 26.69 13.58 -3.94
C ALA A 286 27.27 12.91 -2.67
N GLY A 287 26.60 11.89 -2.12
CA GLY A 287 27.09 11.11 -0.98
C GLY A 287 28.43 10.44 -1.26
N MET A 288 28.59 9.86 -2.42
CA MET A 288 29.86 9.26 -2.88
C MET A 288 30.97 10.29 -3.05
N ALA A 289 30.66 11.48 -3.57
CA ALA A 289 31.63 12.58 -3.69
C ALA A 289 32.12 13.06 -2.33
N ILE A 290 31.21 13.19 -1.35
CA ILE A 290 31.60 13.54 0.04
C ILE A 290 32.49 12.45 0.65
N ALA A 291 32.12 11.17 0.49
CA ALA A 291 32.92 10.04 0.95
C ALA A 291 34.34 10.05 0.32
N PHE A 292 34.44 10.38 -0.97
CA PHE A 292 35.71 10.53 -1.64
C PHE A 292 36.57 11.67 -1.03
N ILE A 293 35.97 12.82 -0.73
CA ILE A 293 36.66 13.95 -0.09
C ILE A 293 37.17 13.53 1.29
N VAL A 294 36.35 12.85 2.09
CA VAL A 294 36.73 12.35 3.42
C VAL A 294 37.91 11.37 3.30
N LEU A 295 37.83 10.42 2.37
CA LEU A 295 38.93 9.49 2.09
C LEU A 295 40.22 10.21 1.65
N MET A 296 40.09 11.25 0.82
CA MET A 296 41.20 12.04 0.34
C MET A 296 41.90 12.76 1.51
N VAL A 297 41.15 13.40 2.42
CA VAL A 297 41.67 14.06 3.60
C VAL A 297 42.36 13.07 4.52
N MET A 298 41.77 11.90 4.73
CA MET A 298 42.28 10.89 5.66
C MET A 298 43.51 10.15 5.13
N LEU A 299 43.47 9.72 3.85
CA LEU A 299 44.53 8.88 3.24
C LEU A 299 45.62 9.72 2.54
N GLY A 300 45.33 10.94 2.16
CA GLY A 300 46.26 11.92 1.65
C GLY A 300 46.81 11.68 0.24
N THR A 301 46.23 10.74 -0.53
CA THR A 301 46.55 10.47 -1.95
C THR A 301 45.31 10.07 -2.74
N LEU A 302 45.24 10.48 -4.02
CA LEU A 302 44.17 10.15 -4.94
C LEU A 302 44.00 8.63 -5.13
N VAL A 303 45.13 7.91 -5.20
CA VAL A 303 45.09 6.44 -5.41
C VAL A 303 44.53 5.74 -4.19
N ALA A 304 44.91 6.15 -2.99
CA ALA A 304 44.43 5.54 -1.74
C ALA A 304 42.93 5.86 -1.51
N ALA A 305 42.48 7.09 -1.85
CA ALA A 305 41.10 7.50 -1.70
C ALA A 305 40.17 6.85 -2.77
N GLY A 306 40.65 6.75 -4.01
CA GLY A 306 39.88 6.20 -5.11
C GLY A 306 39.76 4.68 -5.09
N LEU A 307 40.70 3.96 -4.49
CA LEU A 307 40.72 2.50 -4.50
C LEU A 307 39.53 1.86 -3.76
N PRO A 308 39.17 2.26 -2.50
CA PRO A 308 37.99 1.72 -1.84
C PRO A 308 36.70 1.96 -2.62
N ILE A 309 36.50 3.14 -3.20
CA ILE A 309 35.35 3.50 -4.00
C ILE A 309 35.28 2.64 -5.27
N LEU A 310 36.43 2.48 -5.98
CA LEU A 310 36.46 1.64 -7.19
C LEU A 310 36.10 0.17 -6.87
N MET A 311 36.64 -0.37 -5.78
CA MET A 311 36.35 -1.74 -5.36
C MET A 311 34.89 -1.91 -4.97
N SER A 312 34.33 -0.94 -4.27
CA SER A 312 32.91 -0.92 -3.89
C SER A 312 32.00 -0.82 -5.11
N LEU A 313 32.34 0.04 -6.09
CA LEU A 313 31.58 0.13 -7.35
C LEU A 313 31.59 -1.20 -8.12
N VAL A 314 32.72 -1.86 -8.23
CA VAL A 314 32.80 -3.20 -8.85
C VAL A 314 31.90 -4.18 -8.06
N GLY A 315 31.95 -4.13 -6.73
CA GLY A 315 31.11 -4.97 -5.87
C GLY A 315 29.61 -4.72 -6.07
N VAL A 316 29.25 -3.46 -6.13
CA VAL A 316 27.85 -3.05 -6.36
C VAL A 316 27.35 -3.51 -7.74
N VAL A 317 28.15 -3.27 -8.79
CA VAL A 317 27.77 -3.72 -10.16
C VAL A 317 27.58 -5.22 -10.21
N VAL A 318 28.50 -6.00 -9.68
CA VAL A 318 28.37 -7.48 -9.63
C VAL A 318 27.20 -7.92 -8.77
N GLY A 319 27.03 -7.31 -7.59
CA GLY A 319 25.96 -7.63 -6.65
C GLY A 319 24.57 -7.31 -7.21
N VAL A 320 24.40 -6.10 -7.76
CA VAL A 320 23.11 -5.65 -8.32
C VAL A 320 22.78 -6.42 -9.59
N LEU A 321 23.74 -6.59 -10.53
CA LEU A 321 23.49 -7.39 -11.74
C LEU A 321 23.21 -8.86 -11.41
N GLY A 322 23.92 -9.41 -10.41
CA GLY A 322 23.64 -10.76 -9.90
C GLY A 322 22.23 -10.88 -9.32
N THR A 323 21.79 -9.90 -8.54
CA THR A 323 20.44 -9.85 -8.00
C THR A 323 19.39 -9.68 -9.12
N LEU A 324 19.61 -8.75 -10.05
CA LEU A 324 18.71 -8.53 -11.19
C LEU A 324 18.62 -9.75 -12.13
N SER A 325 19.69 -10.54 -12.27
CA SER A 325 19.63 -11.78 -13.06
C SER A 325 18.68 -12.84 -12.49
N LEU A 326 18.40 -12.76 -11.17
CA LEU A 326 17.45 -13.63 -10.50
C LEU A 326 16.00 -13.10 -10.55
N SER A 327 15.78 -11.90 -11.04
CA SER A 327 14.44 -11.27 -11.08
C SER A 327 13.46 -12.00 -12.02
N SER A 328 13.94 -12.78 -12.96
CA SER A 328 13.12 -13.65 -13.82
C SER A 328 12.52 -14.86 -13.08
N VAL A 329 13.09 -15.23 -11.93
CA VAL A 329 12.68 -16.39 -11.11
C VAL A 329 12.06 -15.94 -9.79
N ILE A 330 12.55 -14.84 -9.23
CA ILE A 330 12.11 -14.31 -7.92
C ILE A 330 11.55 -12.91 -8.16
N GLN A 331 10.30 -12.69 -7.80
CA GLN A 331 9.72 -11.34 -7.82
C GLN A 331 10.45 -10.43 -6.84
N MET A 332 10.97 -9.32 -7.34
CA MET A 332 11.75 -8.35 -6.56
C MET A 332 11.16 -6.95 -6.74
N SER A 333 11.02 -6.22 -5.63
CA SER A 333 10.70 -4.79 -5.70
C SER A 333 11.95 -3.97 -6.07
N SER A 334 11.73 -2.79 -6.65
CA SER A 334 12.81 -1.83 -6.93
C SER A 334 13.60 -1.45 -5.66
N THR A 335 12.94 -1.42 -4.51
CA THR A 335 13.54 -1.15 -3.21
C THR A 335 14.57 -2.22 -2.82
N ALA A 336 14.42 -3.48 -3.25
CA ALA A 336 15.33 -4.57 -2.90
C ALA A 336 16.72 -4.37 -3.51
N TYR A 337 16.84 -4.05 -4.79
CA TYR A 337 18.15 -3.80 -5.41
C TYR A 337 18.74 -2.46 -4.97
N THR A 338 17.92 -1.44 -4.69
CA THR A 338 18.39 -0.15 -4.15
C THR A 338 18.99 -0.32 -2.75
N LEU A 339 18.37 -1.13 -1.89
CA LEU A 339 18.94 -1.51 -0.59
C LEU A 339 20.26 -2.25 -0.75
N GLY A 340 20.33 -3.19 -1.69
CA GLY A 340 21.55 -3.90 -2.03
C GLY A 340 22.66 -2.98 -2.53
N LEU A 341 22.34 -1.99 -3.36
CA LEU A 341 23.24 -0.95 -3.84
C LEU A 341 23.77 -0.11 -2.66
N MET A 342 22.86 0.38 -1.82
CA MET A 342 23.19 1.23 -0.68
C MET A 342 24.13 0.54 0.31
N LEU A 343 23.82 -0.72 0.66
CA LEU A 343 24.64 -1.52 1.55
C LEU A 343 25.96 -1.96 0.90
N GLY A 344 25.90 -2.44 -0.34
CA GLY A 344 27.08 -2.85 -1.09
C GLY A 344 28.08 -1.71 -1.24
N LEU A 345 27.59 -0.47 -1.48
CA LEU A 345 28.44 0.71 -1.55
C LEU A 345 29.08 1.04 -0.20
N ALA A 346 28.27 1.18 0.84
CA ALA A 346 28.73 1.56 2.17
C ALA A 346 29.73 0.54 2.74
N VAL A 347 29.33 -0.72 2.77
CA VAL A 347 30.12 -1.83 3.33
C VAL A 347 31.35 -2.14 2.46
N GLY A 348 31.23 -2.06 1.12
CA GLY A 348 32.33 -2.28 0.19
C GLY A 348 33.46 -1.25 0.34
N ILE A 349 33.11 0.04 0.54
CA ILE A 349 34.11 1.09 0.84
C ILE A 349 34.81 0.79 2.16
N ASP A 350 34.03 0.48 3.20
CA ASP A 350 34.54 0.26 4.55
C ASP A 350 35.50 -0.95 4.62
N TYR A 351 35.08 -2.10 4.08
CA TYR A 351 35.90 -3.31 4.08
C TYR A 351 37.20 -3.14 3.30
N SER A 352 37.16 -2.48 2.16
CA SER A 352 38.34 -2.16 1.37
C SER A 352 39.25 -1.17 2.11
N LEU A 353 38.67 -0.21 2.83
CA LEU A 353 39.39 0.76 3.65
C LEU A 353 40.16 0.09 4.80
N PHE A 354 39.55 -0.91 5.48
CA PHE A 354 40.22 -1.64 6.56
C PHE A 354 41.47 -2.35 6.08
N ILE A 355 41.41 -3.06 4.97
CA ILE A 355 42.56 -3.77 4.38
C ILE A 355 43.62 -2.79 3.91
N LEU A 356 43.21 -1.70 3.22
CA LEU A 356 44.11 -0.65 2.75
C LEU A 356 44.85 0.03 3.93
N ASN A 357 44.13 0.37 5.00
CA ASN A 357 44.70 1.03 6.16
C ASN A 357 45.71 0.12 6.89
N ARG A 358 45.40 -1.15 7.06
CA ARG A 358 46.31 -2.13 7.62
C ARG A 358 47.57 -2.32 6.76
N TYR A 359 47.38 -2.44 5.44
CA TYR A 359 48.50 -2.50 4.49
C TYR A 359 49.40 -1.25 4.63
N ARG A 360 48.81 -0.04 4.66
CA ARG A 360 49.53 1.21 4.85
C ARG A 360 50.30 1.22 6.17
N THR A 361 49.68 0.75 7.26
CA THR A 361 50.37 0.66 8.59
C THR A 361 51.54 -0.30 8.56
N ASN A 362 51.39 -1.48 7.91
CA ASN A 362 52.47 -2.44 7.78
C ASN A 362 53.64 -1.88 6.97
N LEU A 363 53.37 -1.15 5.88
CA LEU A 363 54.42 -0.45 5.11
C LEU A 363 55.12 0.61 5.94
N LEU A 364 54.38 1.40 6.73
CA LEU A 364 54.97 2.43 7.64
C LEU A 364 55.82 1.81 8.73
N ASN A 365 55.56 0.56 9.09
CA ASN A 365 56.40 -0.24 10.00
C ASN A 365 57.60 -0.88 9.31
N GLY A 366 57.88 -0.56 8.04
CA GLY A 366 59.02 -1.05 7.30
C GLY A 366 58.90 -2.48 6.77
N MET A 367 57.69 -3.05 6.65
CA MET A 367 57.51 -4.37 6.06
C MET A 367 57.64 -4.32 4.53
N PRO A 368 58.21 -5.36 3.89
CA PRO A 368 58.20 -5.53 2.45
C PRO A 368 56.77 -5.60 1.91
N LYS A 369 56.53 -5.11 0.67
CA LYS A 369 55.21 -4.99 0.08
C LYS A 369 54.40 -6.28 0.12
N VAL A 370 54.96 -7.41 -0.32
CA VAL A 370 54.26 -8.70 -0.39
C VAL A 370 53.85 -9.19 1.01
N GLN A 371 54.79 -9.07 1.98
CA GLN A 371 54.52 -9.46 3.36
C GLN A 371 53.49 -8.52 3.99
N ALA A 372 53.57 -7.21 3.71
CA ALA A 372 52.65 -6.21 4.20
C ALA A 372 51.19 -6.48 3.70
N ILE A 373 51.00 -6.90 2.43
CA ILE A 373 49.70 -7.29 1.87
C ILE A 373 49.22 -8.59 2.52
N ALA A 374 50.09 -9.61 2.58
CA ALA A 374 49.70 -10.90 3.14
C ALA A 374 49.27 -10.76 4.60
N LEU A 375 50.01 -9.97 5.41
CA LEU A 375 49.61 -9.73 6.80
C LEU A 375 48.35 -8.87 6.88
N ALA A 376 48.16 -7.85 6.02
CA ALA A 376 46.94 -7.05 6.00
C ALA A 376 45.70 -7.88 5.68
N ASN A 377 45.82 -8.79 4.70
CA ASN A 377 44.70 -9.64 4.33
C ASN A 377 44.44 -10.77 5.35
N GLY A 378 45.51 -11.34 5.94
CA GLY A 378 45.39 -12.37 6.98
C GLY A 378 44.89 -11.86 8.33
N THR A 379 44.98 -10.55 8.59
CA THR A 379 44.50 -9.90 9.82
C THR A 379 43.18 -9.17 9.57
N SER A 380 43.20 -8.01 8.90
CA SER A 380 42.00 -7.24 8.61
C SER A 380 41.04 -7.95 7.65
N GLY A 381 41.53 -8.83 6.75
CA GLY A 381 40.66 -9.64 5.92
C GLY A 381 39.83 -10.67 6.71
N ASN A 382 40.44 -11.31 7.73
CA ASN A 382 39.66 -12.18 8.64
C ASN A 382 38.59 -11.36 9.39
N ALA A 383 38.94 -10.19 9.90
CA ALA A 383 37.96 -9.33 10.55
C ALA A 383 36.80 -8.92 9.61
N VAL A 384 37.11 -8.63 8.33
CA VAL A 384 36.12 -8.33 7.31
C VAL A 384 35.17 -9.53 7.07
N ILE A 385 35.70 -10.76 7.04
CA ILE A 385 34.86 -11.96 6.87
C ILE A 385 33.90 -12.15 8.06
N PHE A 386 34.39 -11.94 9.29
CA PHE A 386 33.54 -12.01 10.48
C PHE A 386 32.48 -10.89 10.48
N ALA A 387 32.89 -9.68 10.17
CA ALA A 387 32.01 -8.54 10.03
C ALA A 387 30.91 -8.79 8.99
N ALA A 388 31.29 -9.23 7.79
CA ALA A 388 30.34 -9.59 6.75
C ALA A 388 29.37 -10.69 7.20
N SER A 389 29.87 -11.69 7.94
CA SER A 389 29.03 -12.79 8.45
C SER A 389 27.93 -12.29 9.40
N THR A 390 28.24 -11.32 10.27
CA THR A 390 27.24 -10.73 11.18
C THR A 390 26.16 -9.94 10.43
N VAL A 391 26.56 -9.16 9.43
CA VAL A 391 25.63 -8.43 8.55
C VAL A 391 24.74 -9.42 7.76
N ILE A 392 25.34 -10.45 7.16
CA ILE A 392 24.63 -11.48 6.39
C ILE A 392 23.59 -12.21 7.28
N ILE A 393 24.00 -12.62 8.48
CA ILE A 393 23.10 -13.28 9.44
C ILE A 393 21.90 -12.37 9.76
N ALA A 394 22.14 -11.10 10.06
CA ALA A 394 21.08 -10.15 10.39
C ALA A 394 20.13 -9.90 9.22
N LEU A 395 20.63 -9.81 7.99
CA LEU A 395 19.85 -9.63 6.78
C LEU A 395 19.04 -10.89 6.41
N VAL A 396 19.65 -12.07 6.50
CA VAL A 396 18.98 -13.35 6.25
C VAL A 396 17.92 -13.62 7.33
N ALA A 397 18.13 -13.18 8.56
CA ALA A 397 17.14 -13.28 9.64
C ALA A 397 15.83 -12.54 9.34
N LEU A 398 15.78 -11.62 8.37
CA LEU A 398 14.54 -11.00 7.88
C LEU A 398 13.51 -12.04 7.40
N ASN A 399 13.96 -13.22 6.96
CA ASN A 399 13.05 -14.32 6.61
C ASN A 399 12.22 -14.83 7.82
N VAL A 400 12.66 -14.61 9.05
CA VAL A 400 11.92 -14.99 10.28
C VAL A 400 10.62 -14.20 10.43
N THR A 401 10.52 -13.01 9.82
CA THR A 401 9.28 -12.23 9.82
C THR A 401 8.12 -12.95 9.12
N GLY A 402 8.41 -13.89 8.22
CA GLY A 402 7.42 -14.59 7.41
C GLY A 402 6.82 -13.73 6.29
N ILE A 403 7.36 -12.54 6.06
CA ILE A 403 6.91 -11.61 5.01
C ILE A 403 7.82 -11.79 3.79
N PRO A 404 7.30 -12.33 2.65
CA PRO A 404 8.13 -12.72 1.51
C PRO A 404 8.98 -11.58 0.95
N PHE A 405 8.43 -10.38 0.78
CA PHE A 405 9.18 -9.27 0.19
C PHE A 405 10.36 -8.83 1.08
N LEU A 406 10.22 -8.87 2.41
CA LEU A 406 11.33 -8.58 3.32
C LEU A 406 12.42 -9.64 3.26
N GLY A 407 12.01 -10.91 3.15
CA GLY A 407 12.95 -12.00 2.93
C GLY A 407 13.76 -11.80 1.65
N VAL A 408 13.10 -11.44 0.55
CA VAL A 408 13.77 -11.14 -0.73
C VAL A 408 14.71 -9.94 -0.60
N MET A 409 14.25 -8.85 0.03
CA MET A 409 15.09 -7.67 0.29
C MET A 409 16.34 -8.01 1.12
N GLY A 410 16.15 -8.75 2.21
CA GLY A 410 17.24 -9.20 3.06
C GLY A 410 18.24 -10.11 2.34
N ASN A 411 17.75 -11.07 1.57
CA ASN A 411 18.59 -12.00 0.81
C ASN A 411 19.34 -11.28 -0.31
N ALA A 412 18.72 -10.34 -1.03
CA ALA A 412 19.37 -9.52 -2.05
C ALA A 412 20.47 -8.64 -1.45
N ALA A 413 20.19 -7.97 -0.34
CA ALA A 413 21.18 -7.17 0.39
C ALA A 413 22.32 -8.04 0.94
N ALA A 414 22.02 -9.21 1.51
CA ALA A 414 23.01 -10.17 1.99
C ALA A 414 23.93 -10.65 0.84
N PHE A 415 23.36 -10.93 -0.33
CA PHE A 415 24.16 -11.29 -1.51
C PHE A 415 25.11 -10.15 -1.92
N CYS A 416 24.67 -8.90 -1.93
CA CYS A 416 25.54 -7.75 -2.22
C CYS A 416 26.67 -7.63 -1.17
N VAL A 417 26.40 -7.89 0.11
CA VAL A 417 27.40 -7.91 1.16
C VAL A 417 28.42 -9.04 0.99
N VAL A 418 27.96 -10.25 0.60
CA VAL A 418 28.85 -11.39 0.27
C VAL A 418 29.81 -10.99 -0.86
N VAL A 419 29.27 -10.40 -1.94
CA VAL A 419 30.10 -9.95 -3.07
C VAL A 419 31.09 -8.88 -2.65
N ALA A 420 30.67 -7.89 -1.85
CA ALA A 420 31.53 -6.84 -1.35
C ALA A 420 32.68 -7.40 -0.48
N ALA A 421 32.38 -8.35 0.41
CA ALA A 421 33.39 -9.01 1.24
C ALA A 421 34.39 -9.84 0.39
N LEU A 422 33.90 -10.60 -0.57
CA LEU A 422 34.75 -11.36 -1.50
C LEU A 422 35.71 -10.44 -2.28
N ILE A 423 35.20 -9.32 -2.78
CA ILE A 423 36.03 -8.32 -3.48
C ILE A 423 37.04 -7.70 -2.53
N ALA A 424 36.65 -7.39 -1.29
CA ALA A 424 37.55 -6.84 -0.32
C ALA A 424 38.73 -7.78 -0.03
N VAL A 425 38.47 -9.09 0.15
CA VAL A 425 39.55 -10.04 0.53
C VAL A 425 40.32 -10.63 -0.68
N THR A 426 39.82 -10.45 -1.92
CA THR A 426 40.48 -10.98 -3.13
C THR A 426 40.99 -9.88 -4.05
N LEU A 427 40.07 -9.05 -4.60
CA LEU A 427 40.43 -8.04 -5.59
C LEU A 427 41.18 -6.86 -4.96
N THR A 428 40.80 -6.42 -3.77
CA THR A 428 41.49 -5.30 -3.07
C THR A 428 42.98 -5.61 -2.83
N PRO A 429 43.41 -6.76 -2.26
CA PRO A 429 44.83 -7.11 -2.16
C PRO A 429 45.51 -7.19 -3.52
N ALA A 430 44.88 -7.71 -4.55
CA ALA A 430 45.43 -7.77 -5.90
C ALA A 430 45.72 -6.37 -6.47
N VAL A 431 44.76 -5.45 -6.36
CA VAL A 431 44.92 -4.07 -6.82
C VAL A 431 45.95 -3.30 -5.95
N LEU A 432 46.00 -3.57 -4.63
CA LEU A 432 47.03 -3.03 -3.75
C LEU A 432 48.46 -3.49 -4.15
N SER A 433 48.59 -4.71 -4.62
CA SER A 433 49.86 -5.23 -5.18
C SER A 433 50.32 -4.43 -6.40
N LEU A 434 49.40 -4.07 -7.30
CA LEU A 434 49.67 -3.26 -8.48
C LEU A 434 49.95 -1.78 -8.10
N ALA A 435 49.16 -1.22 -7.19
CA ALA A 435 49.30 0.16 -6.74
C ALA A 435 50.60 0.39 -5.96
N GLY A 436 51.06 -0.60 -5.21
CA GLY A 436 52.29 -0.61 -4.46
C GLY A 436 52.42 0.58 -3.49
N THR A 437 53.51 1.36 -3.62
CA THR A 437 53.79 2.52 -2.77
C THR A 437 53.04 3.79 -3.17
N LYS A 438 52.35 3.81 -4.33
CA LYS A 438 51.59 4.98 -4.81
C LYS A 438 50.43 5.37 -3.88
N ILE A 439 50.04 4.48 -2.98
CA ILE A 439 49.01 4.74 -1.95
C ILE A 439 49.49 5.72 -0.85
N MET A 440 50.80 6.01 -0.78
CA MET A 440 51.38 6.93 0.21
C MET A 440 51.90 8.20 -0.42
N SER A 441 51.73 9.33 0.27
CA SER A 441 52.30 10.58 -0.18
C SER A 441 53.84 10.57 -0.13
N LYS A 442 54.49 11.28 -1.05
CA LYS A 442 55.94 11.36 -1.08
C LYS A 442 56.53 11.83 0.24
N LYS A 443 55.87 12.76 0.95
CA LYS A 443 56.26 13.22 2.29
C LYS A 443 56.22 12.10 3.34
N LEU A 444 55.17 11.29 3.30
CA LEU A 444 55.01 10.18 4.25
C LEU A 444 56.01 9.05 3.97
N TRP A 445 56.29 8.79 2.66
CA TRP A 445 57.29 7.80 2.29
C TRP A 445 58.72 8.24 2.74
N ALA A 446 59.08 9.51 2.60
CA ALA A 446 60.34 10.06 3.07
C ALA A 446 60.51 10.02 4.62
N SER A 447 59.43 9.83 5.39
CA SER A 447 59.49 9.68 6.84
C SER A 447 59.87 8.27 7.31
N ILE A 448 60.00 7.30 6.40
CA ILE A 448 60.33 5.89 6.65
C ILE A 448 61.45 5.39 5.73
N ASP A 449 62.23 6.28 5.14
CA ASP A 449 63.31 5.95 4.18
C ASP A 449 64.52 5.28 4.85
N THR A 450 64.68 5.39 6.16
CA THR A 450 65.78 4.80 6.93
C THR A 450 65.27 3.98 8.10
N PRO A 451 66.00 2.90 8.50
CA PRO A 451 65.64 2.07 9.65
C PRO A 451 65.52 2.87 10.96
N GLN A 452 66.29 3.90 11.11
CA GLN A 452 66.28 4.79 12.30
C GLN A 452 64.99 5.59 12.39
N LYS A 453 64.53 6.18 11.28
CA LYS A 453 63.24 6.90 11.23
C LYS A 453 62.05 5.97 11.47
N ILE A 454 62.09 4.73 11.00
CA ILE A 454 61.11 3.71 11.29
C ILE A 454 61.09 3.40 12.80
N ALA A 455 62.25 3.23 13.43
CA ALA A 455 62.34 2.96 14.87
C ALA A 455 61.86 4.16 15.72
N GLU A 456 62.24 5.39 15.38
CA GLU A 456 61.75 6.60 16.04
C GLU A 456 60.24 6.75 15.92
N ARG A 457 59.68 6.46 14.72
CA ARG A 457 58.25 6.51 14.51
C ARG A 457 57.53 5.47 15.34
N ARG A 458 57.99 4.22 15.37
CA ARG A 458 57.44 3.14 16.23
C ARG A 458 57.46 3.58 17.72
N ALA A 459 58.53 4.16 18.19
CA ALA A 459 58.65 4.65 19.57
C ALA A 459 57.67 5.80 19.86
N GLN A 460 57.52 6.72 18.90
CA GLN A 460 56.52 7.81 19.01
C GLN A 460 55.08 7.31 18.97
N ASP A 461 54.75 6.36 18.10
CA ASP A 461 53.44 5.79 18.01
C ASP A 461 53.12 4.95 19.26
N ALA A 462 54.05 4.17 19.81
CA ALA A 462 53.91 3.48 21.09
C ALA A 462 53.65 4.45 22.25
N ALA A 463 54.45 5.52 22.38
CA ALA A 463 54.29 6.53 23.41
C ALA A 463 52.93 7.31 23.30
N ARG A 464 52.43 7.50 22.07
CA ARG A 464 51.12 8.11 21.83
C ARG A 464 49.98 7.16 22.19
N THR A 465 50.14 5.87 21.99
CA THR A 465 49.14 4.84 22.25
C THR A 465 48.89 4.63 23.74
N GLU A 466 49.88 4.87 24.58
CA GLU A 466 49.79 4.71 26.05
C GLU A 466 49.15 5.90 26.78
N LYS A 467 49.01 7.07 26.14
CA LYS A 467 48.38 8.24 26.76
C LYS A 467 46.97 8.43 26.24
N PRO A 468 45.98 8.61 27.14
CA PRO A 468 44.60 8.87 26.70
C PRO A 468 44.55 10.18 25.91
N ASN A 469 43.86 10.17 24.77
CA ASN A 469 43.53 11.40 24.01
C ASN A 469 42.58 12.32 24.83
N GLY A 470 42.40 13.58 24.41
CA GLY A 470 41.60 14.55 25.16
C GLY A 470 40.19 14.09 25.47
N TRP A 471 39.51 13.42 24.50
CA TRP A 471 38.16 12.89 24.68
C TRP A 471 38.14 11.70 25.66
N LEU A 472 38.97 10.72 25.44
CA LEU A 472 39.05 9.56 26.33
C LEU A 472 39.43 9.94 27.76
N ARG A 473 40.29 10.96 27.94
CA ARG A 473 40.59 11.49 29.25
C ARG A 473 39.36 12.05 29.96
N LEU A 474 38.48 12.78 29.23
CA LEU A 474 37.23 13.29 29.79
C LEU A 474 36.31 12.13 30.21
N VAL A 475 36.15 11.11 29.36
CA VAL A 475 35.31 9.92 29.59
C VAL A 475 35.81 9.14 30.81
N LEU A 476 37.13 8.90 30.91
CA LEU A 476 37.74 8.12 32.00
C LEU A 476 37.85 8.89 33.31
N ALA A 477 37.83 10.24 33.30
CA ALA A 477 37.90 11.06 34.50
C ALA A 477 36.63 10.88 35.38
N ARG A 478 35.43 10.70 34.77
CA ARG A 478 34.16 10.49 35.51
C ARG A 478 33.28 9.49 34.75
N PRO A 479 33.65 8.20 34.71
CA PRO A 479 33.01 7.22 33.82
C PRO A 479 31.51 7.02 34.16
N LEU A 480 31.15 7.04 35.44
CA LEU A 480 29.74 6.93 35.83
C LEU A 480 28.90 8.12 35.37
N LEU A 481 29.42 9.35 35.50
CA LEU A 481 28.72 10.54 35.04
C LEU A 481 28.55 10.52 33.53
N THR A 482 29.60 10.13 32.81
CA THR A 482 29.56 9.99 31.34
C THR A 482 28.56 8.93 30.91
N LEU A 483 28.49 7.80 31.60
CA LEU A 483 27.53 6.75 31.34
C LEU A 483 26.10 7.26 31.55
N VAL A 484 25.79 7.87 32.69
CA VAL A 484 24.46 8.37 33.01
C VAL A 484 24.05 9.48 32.07
N ALA A 485 24.89 10.47 31.84
CA ALA A 485 24.60 11.59 30.94
C ALA A 485 24.39 11.12 29.49
N GLY A 486 25.25 10.23 28.98
CA GLY A 486 25.10 9.68 27.62
C GLY A 486 23.85 8.83 27.46
N THR A 487 23.54 7.99 28.45
CA THR A 487 22.30 7.18 28.44
C THR A 487 21.05 8.06 28.48
N LEU A 488 21.02 9.08 29.35
CA LEU A 488 19.89 10.02 29.42
C LEU A 488 19.73 10.82 28.12
N ALA A 489 20.84 11.24 27.48
CA ALA A 489 20.78 11.90 26.18
C ALA A 489 20.20 10.98 25.09
N LEU A 490 20.61 9.70 25.06
CA LEU A 490 20.07 8.73 24.12
C LEU A 490 18.60 8.44 24.38
N LEU A 491 18.17 8.32 25.64
CA LEU A 491 16.77 8.12 25.99
C LEU A 491 15.92 9.34 25.62
N ALA A 492 16.43 10.55 25.78
CA ALA A 492 15.74 11.76 25.37
C ALA A 492 15.53 11.80 23.83
N VAL A 493 16.54 11.40 23.04
CA VAL A 493 16.40 11.28 21.58
C VAL A 493 15.48 10.14 21.20
N ALA A 494 15.45 9.05 21.95
CA ALA A 494 14.58 7.91 21.73
C ALA A 494 13.11 8.15 22.13
N ALA A 495 12.82 9.13 23.02
CA ALA A 495 11.49 9.37 23.57
C ALA A 495 10.37 9.48 22.51
N PRO A 496 10.54 10.17 21.37
CA PRO A 496 9.50 10.25 20.33
C PRO A 496 9.10 8.89 19.73
N MET A 497 9.95 7.86 19.84
CA MET A 497 9.61 6.51 19.39
C MET A 497 8.33 5.96 20.04
N SER A 498 7.97 6.41 21.26
CA SER A 498 6.74 5.99 21.93
C SER A 498 5.47 6.38 21.17
N GLN A 499 5.58 7.34 20.24
CA GLN A 499 4.49 7.82 19.40
C GLN A 499 4.61 7.28 17.96
N MET A 500 5.52 6.31 17.72
CA MET A 500 5.76 5.76 16.38
C MET A 500 4.50 5.07 15.86
N ARG A 501 4.02 5.54 14.71
CA ARG A 501 2.99 4.89 13.92
C ARG A 501 3.64 4.31 12.68
N LEU A 502 3.29 3.06 12.38
CA LEU A 502 3.76 2.36 11.21
C LEU A 502 2.73 2.48 10.09
N GLY A 503 3.18 2.77 8.88
CA GLY A 503 2.33 2.86 7.70
C GLY A 503 3.15 2.76 6.43
N LEU A 504 2.49 2.58 5.29
CA LEU A 504 3.14 2.76 4.00
C LEU A 504 2.82 4.18 3.51
N PRO A 505 3.81 4.92 2.97
CA PRO A 505 3.56 6.23 2.40
C PRO A 505 2.54 6.15 1.27
N ASP A 506 1.60 7.08 1.25
CA ASP A 506 0.68 7.30 0.15
C ASP A 506 1.00 8.64 -0.55
N ALA A 507 0.22 8.99 -1.57
CA ALA A 507 0.46 10.21 -2.34
C ALA A 507 0.43 11.50 -1.49
N SER A 508 -0.18 11.48 -0.30
CA SER A 508 -0.21 12.62 0.63
C SER A 508 1.15 12.96 1.24
N ASN A 509 2.08 11.99 1.26
CA ASN A 509 3.41 12.13 1.86
C ASN A 509 4.51 12.49 0.85
N TYR A 510 4.15 12.66 -0.42
CA TYR A 510 5.10 13.00 -1.47
C TYR A 510 5.48 14.49 -1.45
N PRO A 511 6.61 14.88 -2.05
CA PRO A 511 6.98 16.29 -2.19
C PRO A 511 5.92 17.09 -2.94
N SER A 512 5.71 18.35 -2.52
CA SER A 512 4.66 19.21 -3.06
C SER A 512 4.78 19.46 -4.57
N ASP A 513 5.96 19.36 -5.15
CA ASP A 513 6.25 19.53 -6.58
C ASP A 513 6.07 18.27 -7.41
N SER A 514 5.92 17.10 -6.78
CA SER A 514 5.72 15.83 -7.48
C SER A 514 4.37 15.73 -8.17
N ALA A 515 4.30 14.97 -9.27
CA ALA A 515 3.04 14.69 -9.97
C ALA A 515 2.04 13.94 -9.07
N ALA A 516 2.53 13.00 -8.28
CA ALA A 516 1.73 12.22 -7.34
C ALA A 516 1.02 13.10 -6.29
N TYR A 517 1.76 14.04 -5.67
CA TYR A 517 1.15 14.96 -4.71
C TYR A 517 0.17 15.94 -5.36
N LYS A 518 0.50 16.49 -6.52
CA LYS A 518 -0.38 17.41 -7.25
C LYS A 518 -1.72 16.76 -7.61
N SER A 519 -1.68 15.50 -8.08
CA SER A 519 -2.88 14.73 -8.34
C SER A 519 -3.69 14.49 -7.06
N TYR A 520 -3.01 14.05 -5.98
CA TYR A 520 -3.64 13.87 -4.67
C TYR A 520 -4.28 15.17 -4.14
N ALA A 521 -3.56 16.28 -4.19
CA ALA A 521 -4.06 17.58 -3.70
C ALA A 521 -5.29 18.05 -4.49
N LEU A 522 -5.31 17.82 -5.81
CA LEU A 522 -6.45 18.13 -6.66
C LEU A 522 -7.67 17.26 -6.30
N VAL A 523 -7.46 15.95 -6.12
CA VAL A 523 -8.52 15.02 -5.72
C VAL A 523 -9.04 15.38 -4.33
N LYS A 524 -8.17 15.68 -3.38
CA LYS A 524 -8.53 16.10 -2.01
C LYS A 524 -9.39 17.36 -2.02
N ASP A 525 -9.00 18.38 -2.78
CA ASP A 525 -9.70 19.67 -2.84
C ASP A 525 -11.10 19.53 -3.48
N LYS A 526 -11.23 18.71 -4.52
CA LYS A 526 -12.44 18.61 -5.35
C LYS A 526 -13.39 17.48 -4.96
N PHE A 527 -12.88 16.40 -4.38
CA PHE A 527 -13.66 15.18 -4.12
C PHE A 527 -13.57 14.69 -2.66
N GLY A 528 -12.65 15.23 -1.87
CA GLY A 528 -12.35 14.80 -0.50
C GLY A 528 -11.16 13.86 -0.40
N GLU A 529 -10.55 13.79 0.78
CA GLU A 529 -9.31 13.01 1.03
C GLU A 529 -9.48 11.52 0.76
N GLY A 530 -10.62 10.97 1.15
CA GLY A 530 -10.90 9.54 1.07
C GLY A 530 -11.06 9.00 -0.35
N MET A 531 -11.29 9.87 -1.34
CA MET A 531 -11.40 9.45 -2.73
C MET A 531 -10.12 8.82 -3.28
N SER A 532 -8.96 9.18 -2.70
CA SER A 532 -7.65 8.58 -3.01
C SER A 532 -7.37 7.29 -2.23
N ALA A 533 -8.28 6.87 -1.36
CA ALA A 533 -8.06 5.74 -0.44
C ALA A 533 -9.22 4.73 -0.46
N PRO A 534 -9.74 4.28 -1.61
CA PRO A 534 -10.89 3.41 -1.65
C PRO A 534 -10.61 2.08 -0.96
N LEU A 535 -11.58 1.63 -0.17
CA LEU A 535 -11.63 0.31 0.44
C LEU A 535 -12.58 -0.58 -0.36
N VAL A 536 -12.35 -1.88 -0.34
CA VAL A 536 -13.22 -2.87 -0.97
C VAL A 536 -13.74 -3.81 0.11
N ALA A 537 -15.06 -3.82 0.32
CA ALA A 537 -15.68 -4.86 1.14
C ALA A 537 -16.14 -6.02 0.28
N VAL A 538 -15.87 -7.21 0.75
CA VAL A 538 -16.27 -8.46 0.11
C VAL A 538 -17.11 -9.26 1.10
N ALA A 539 -18.28 -9.68 0.67
CA ALA A 539 -19.23 -10.47 1.45
C ALA A 539 -19.50 -11.82 0.78
N HIS A 540 -19.33 -12.91 1.52
CA HIS A 540 -19.76 -14.24 1.08
C HIS A 540 -21.19 -14.49 1.51
N THR A 541 -22.10 -14.58 0.56
CA THR A 541 -23.51 -14.85 0.79
C THR A 541 -23.85 -16.33 0.58
N PRO A 542 -24.91 -16.85 1.20
CA PRO A 542 -25.36 -18.22 0.97
C PRO A 542 -25.64 -18.49 -0.52
N ALA A 543 -25.36 -19.72 -0.97
CA ALA A 543 -25.66 -20.15 -2.33
C ALA A 543 -27.18 -20.20 -2.59
N ASN A 544 -27.58 -20.00 -3.85
CA ASN A 544 -28.96 -20.12 -4.34
C ASN A 544 -29.95 -19.08 -3.78
N ILE A 545 -29.49 -17.90 -3.40
CA ILE A 545 -30.39 -16.79 -3.09
C ILE A 545 -31.05 -16.25 -4.37
N SER A 546 -32.35 -15.84 -4.26
CA SER A 546 -33.03 -15.20 -5.37
C SER A 546 -32.41 -13.82 -5.69
N GLU A 547 -32.73 -13.27 -6.85
CA GLU A 547 -32.26 -11.92 -7.21
C GLU A 547 -32.77 -10.86 -6.23
N GLU A 548 -34.02 -10.96 -5.79
CA GLU A 548 -34.59 -10.05 -4.79
C GLU A 548 -33.91 -10.17 -3.44
N GLN A 549 -33.57 -11.38 -3.01
CA GLN A 549 -32.83 -11.64 -1.79
C GLN A 549 -31.39 -11.12 -1.89
N ALA A 550 -30.77 -11.23 -3.06
CA ALA A 550 -29.44 -10.67 -3.32
C ALA A 550 -29.43 -9.13 -3.25
N GLN A 551 -30.43 -8.48 -3.87
CA GLN A 551 -30.60 -7.03 -3.79
C GLN A 551 -30.84 -6.56 -2.34
N GLN A 552 -31.67 -7.30 -1.58
CA GLN A 552 -31.90 -6.99 -0.18
C GLN A 552 -30.62 -7.16 0.66
N ALA A 553 -29.86 -8.23 0.43
CA ALA A 553 -28.57 -8.46 1.07
C ALA A 553 -27.58 -7.32 0.77
N GLN A 554 -27.53 -6.83 -0.48
CA GLN A 554 -26.71 -5.67 -0.83
C GLN A 554 -27.11 -4.42 -0.03
N ILE A 555 -28.41 -4.18 0.13
CA ILE A 555 -28.92 -3.05 0.92
C ILE A 555 -28.56 -3.21 2.40
N ASP A 556 -28.76 -4.40 2.97
CA ASP A 556 -28.52 -4.65 4.37
C ASP A 556 -27.03 -4.52 4.71
N ILE A 557 -26.14 -5.05 3.84
CA ILE A 557 -24.70 -4.92 3.98
C ILE A 557 -24.25 -3.46 3.84
N ALA A 558 -24.70 -2.75 2.79
CA ALA A 558 -24.34 -1.35 2.59
C ALA A 558 -24.85 -0.45 3.73
N SER A 559 -26.03 -0.75 4.27
CA SER A 559 -26.60 -0.05 5.44
C SER A 559 -25.76 -0.28 6.69
N ALA A 560 -25.38 -1.54 6.96
CA ALA A 560 -24.56 -1.90 8.11
C ALA A 560 -23.17 -1.25 8.04
N VAL A 561 -22.56 -1.20 6.85
CA VAL A 561 -21.28 -0.49 6.61
C VAL A 561 -21.43 1.00 6.90
N LYS A 562 -22.48 1.63 6.37
CA LYS A 562 -22.72 3.08 6.56
C LYS A 562 -23.06 3.43 8.01
N GLU A 563 -23.83 2.60 8.69
CA GLU A 563 -24.19 2.77 10.10
C GLU A 563 -22.95 2.61 11.00
N ARG A 564 -22.17 1.55 10.77
CA ARG A 564 -20.97 1.28 11.59
C ARG A 564 -19.87 2.32 11.35
N GLY A 565 -19.62 2.67 10.10
CA GLY A 565 -18.60 3.66 9.74
C GLY A 565 -19.00 5.10 10.03
N GLY A 566 -20.32 5.39 10.13
CA GLY A 566 -20.83 6.72 10.50
C GLY A 566 -20.25 7.84 9.62
N ALA A 567 -19.65 8.83 10.28
CA ALA A 567 -19.03 9.97 9.61
C ALA A 567 -17.71 9.61 8.88
N ASN A 568 -17.10 8.46 9.21
CA ASN A 568 -15.84 8.02 8.60
C ASN A 568 -16.03 7.35 7.22
N VAL A 569 -17.30 7.10 6.79
CA VAL A 569 -17.65 6.57 5.47
C VAL A 569 -18.39 7.63 4.65
N GLN A 570 -17.75 8.16 3.62
CA GLN A 570 -18.32 9.13 2.71
C GLN A 570 -19.36 8.50 1.79
N ALA A 571 -19.04 7.37 1.15
CA ALA A 571 -19.91 6.65 0.24
C ALA A 571 -19.68 5.14 0.30
N VAL A 572 -20.75 4.38 -0.02
CA VAL A 572 -20.70 2.93 -0.25
C VAL A 572 -21.26 2.70 -1.64
N VAL A 573 -20.45 2.17 -2.54
CA VAL A 573 -20.82 1.89 -3.93
C VAL A 573 -20.93 0.39 -4.11
N PRO A 574 -22.15 -0.18 -4.32
CA PRO A 574 -22.29 -1.58 -4.69
C PRO A 574 -21.55 -1.84 -6.01
N GLY A 575 -20.50 -2.69 -5.96
CA GLY A 575 -19.59 -2.91 -7.09
C GLY A 575 -20.01 -4.05 -8.01
N GLY A 576 -20.83 -4.98 -7.52
CA GLY A 576 -21.30 -6.11 -8.28
C GLY A 576 -21.42 -7.39 -7.46
N MET A 577 -21.88 -8.45 -8.13
CA MET A 577 -21.96 -9.79 -7.56
C MET A 577 -21.60 -10.82 -8.62
N THR A 578 -21.16 -11.99 -8.20
CA THR A 578 -20.91 -13.13 -9.10
C THR A 578 -22.22 -13.67 -9.69
N ASP A 579 -22.17 -14.38 -10.82
CA ASP A 579 -23.34 -14.95 -11.49
C ASP A 579 -24.12 -15.91 -10.58
N ASP A 580 -23.43 -16.64 -9.71
CA ASP A 580 -24.01 -17.54 -8.71
C ASP A 580 -24.47 -16.82 -7.42
N ARG A 581 -24.26 -15.51 -7.36
CA ARG A 581 -24.63 -14.63 -6.23
C ARG A 581 -24.04 -15.02 -4.88
N THR A 582 -22.95 -15.76 -4.89
CA THR A 582 -22.25 -16.18 -3.67
C THR A 582 -21.24 -15.15 -3.15
N LEU A 583 -20.87 -14.19 -3.98
CA LEU A 583 -19.92 -13.14 -3.65
C LEU A 583 -20.48 -11.77 -4.05
N MET A 584 -20.46 -10.84 -3.10
CA MET A 584 -20.82 -9.43 -3.32
C MET A 584 -19.65 -8.52 -3.01
N ILE A 585 -19.45 -7.52 -3.84
CA ILE A 585 -18.35 -6.55 -3.73
C ILE A 585 -18.95 -5.16 -3.55
N PHE A 586 -18.35 -4.39 -2.64
CA PHE A 586 -18.68 -3.00 -2.36
C PHE A 586 -17.42 -2.17 -2.37
N GLN A 587 -17.40 -1.09 -3.11
CA GLN A 587 -16.37 -0.06 -2.98
C GLN A 587 -16.82 0.94 -1.92
N MET A 588 -15.96 1.21 -0.96
CA MET A 588 -16.22 2.16 0.11
C MET A 588 -15.23 3.32 0.01
N ILE A 589 -15.75 4.52 0.12
CA ILE A 589 -14.92 5.72 0.16
C ILE A 589 -14.87 6.21 1.61
N PRO A 590 -13.72 6.12 2.29
CA PRO A 590 -13.57 6.68 3.63
C PRO A 590 -13.65 8.21 3.59
N ALA A 591 -13.83 8.84 4.73
CA ALA A 591 -13.83 10.31 4.84
C ALA A 591 -12.41 10.88 4.91
N HIS A 592 -11.43 10.08 5.32
CA HIS A 592 -10.04 10.48 5.59
C HIS A 592 -9.05 9.77 4.66
N SER A 593 -7.80 10.25 4.65
CA SER A 593 -6.73 9.68 3.81
C SER A 593 -6.37 8.24 4.21
N ALA A 594 -5.67 7.52 3.31
CA ALA A 594 -5.26 6.12 3.51
C ALA A 594 -4.38 5.91 4.76
N SER A 595 -3.55 6.89 5.09
CA SER A 595 -2.59 6.83 6.20
C SER A 595 -3.11 7.42 7.52
N SER A 596 -4.39 7.83 7.57
CA SER A 596 -5.01 8.39 8.78
C SER A 596 -5.36 7.32 9.83
N VAL A 597 -5.40 7.71 11.10
CA VAL A 597 -5.82 6.82 12.20
C VAL A 597 -7.28 6.43 12.05
N GLU A 598 -8.10 7.37 11.64
CA GLU A 598 -9.54 7.20 11.46
C GLU A 598 -9.86 6.15 10.38
N THR A 599 -9.06 6.07 9.32
CA THR A 599 -9.21 5.04 8.28
C THR A 599 -8.73 3.67 8.78
N GLU A 600 -7.67 3.61 9.58
CA GLU A 600 -7.19 2.38 10.21
C GLU A 600 -8.25 1.82 11.17
N GLU A 601 -8.79 2.65 12.06
CA GLU A 601 -9.87 2.28 12.99
C GLU A 601 -11.13 1.84 12.22
N LEU A 602 -11.49 2.53 11.15
CA LEU A 602 -12.62 2.17 10.30
C LEU A 602 -12.47 0.76 9.70
N VAL A 603 -11.29 0.40 9.20
CA VAL A 603 -11.03 -0.94 8.67
C VAL A 603 -11.26 -2.01 9.73
N HIS A 604 -10.78 -1.79 10.97
CA HIS A 604 -11.01 -2.73 12.08
C HIS A 604 -12.48 -2.83 12.47
N GLU A 605 -13.17 -1.70 12.53
CA GLU A 605 -14.58 -1.67 12.85
C GLU A 605 -15.43 -2.39 11.80
N LEU A 606 -15.12 -2.21 10.53
CA LEU A 606 -15.85 -2.85 9.43
C LEU A 606 -15.59 -4.37 9.36
N ARG A 607 -14.40 -4.83 9.69
CA ARG A 607 -14.10 -6.28 9.80
C ARG A 607 -14.88 -6.98 10.92
N ALA A 608 -15.32 -6.24 11.92
CA ALA A 608 -16.16 -6.75 13.01
C ALA A 608 -17.66 -6.76 12.66
N VAL A 609 -18.06 -6.23 11.49
CA VAL A 609 -19.46 -6.20 11.07
C VAL A 609 -19.89 -7.59 10.61
N THR A 610 -21.02 -8.05 11.16
CA THR A 610 -21.74 -9.23 10.68
C THR A 610 -23.17 -8.84 10.30
N VAL A 611 -23.65 -9.35 9.19
CA VAL A 611 -24.98 -9.03 8.65
C VAL A 611 -25.76 -10.34 8.50
N PRO A 612 -26.96 -10.44 9.04
CA PRO A 612 -27.80 -11.62 8.86
C PRO A 612 -28.38 -11.64 7.44
N VAL A 613 -28.00 -12.64 6.64
CA VAL A 613 -28.52 -12.86 5.28
C VAL A 613 -29.09 -14.27 5.23
N GLN A 614 -30.39 -14.41 5.00
CA GLN A 614 -31.09 -15.70 4.90
C GLN A 614 -30.84 -16.66 6.08
N GLY A 615 -30.72 -16.13 7.31
CA GLY A 615 -30.46 -16.91 8.51
C GLY A 615 -29.00 -17.31 8.73
N SER A 616 -28.08 -16.90 7.85
CA SER A 616 -26.63 -17.02 8.01
C SER A 616 -26.02 -15.68 8.39
N GLU A 617 -25.04 -15.68 9.30
CA GLU A 617 -24.27 -14.49 9.58
C GLU A 617 -23.16 -14.33 8.51
N VAL A 618 -23.21 -13.23 7.77
CA VAL A 618 -22.23 -12.87 6.75
C VAL A 618 -21.25 -11.88 7.35
N SER A 619 -19.97 -12.25 7.40
CA SER A 619 -18.88 -11.35 7.78
C SER A 619 -18.30 -10.63 6.56
N LEU A 620 -17.73 -9.46 6.78
CA LEU A 620 -17.09 -8.65 5.74
C LEU A 620 -15.58 -8.87 5.74
N GLY A 621 -15.04 -9.24 4.58
CA GLY A 621 -13.62 -9.11 4.29
C GLY A 621 -13.33 -7.70 3.77
N ILE A 622 -12.40 -6.98 4.38
CA ILE A 622 -12.00 -5.65 3.91
C ILE A 622 -10.68 -5.75 3.18
N ALA A 623 -10.72 -5.44 1.89
CA ALA A 623 -9.61 -5.52 0.94
C ALA A 623 -9.30 -4.14 0.34
N GLY A 624 -8.36 -4.11 -0.60
CA GLY A 624 -7.87 -2.91 -1.26
C GLY A 624 -6.48 -2.52 -0.77
N GLN A 625 -5.84 -1.59 -1.47
CA GLN A 625 -4.47 -1.15 -1.16
C GLN A 625 -4.34 -0.59 0.26
N THR A 626 -5.29 0.23 0.69
CA THR A 626 -5.29 0.84 2.03
C THR A 626 -5.38 -0.22 3.13
N SER A 627 -6.31 -1.16 3.00
CA SER A 627 -6.47 -2.27 3.96
C SER A 627 -5.24 -3.19 3.96
N GLY A 628 -4.69 -3.52 2.79
CA GLY A 628 -3.46 -4.31 2.67
C GLY A 628 -2.25 -3.64 3.33
N ASN A 629 -2.12 -2.32 3.21
CA ASN A 629 -1.07 -1.54 3.87
C ASN A 629 -1.19 -1.60 5.40
N ILE A 630 -2.41 -1.55 5.93
CA ILE A 630 -2.70 -1.71 7.37
C ILE A 630 -2.28 -3.12 7.82
N ASP A 631 -2.70 -4.16 7.10
CA ASP A 631 -2.36 -5.55 7.43
C ASP A 631 -0.83 -5.79 7.44
N VAL A 632 -0.12 -5.28 6.45
CA VAL A 632 1.35 -5.35 6.40
C VAL A 632 1.97 -4.66 7.62
N SER A 633 1.47 -3.48 7.98
CA SER A 633 1.99 -2.71 9.12
C SER A 633 1.78 -3.43 10.44
N GLU A 634 0.63 -4.04 10.64
CA GLU A 634 0.30 -4.81 11.84
C GLU A 634 1.13 -6.09 11.97
N VAL A 635 1.23 -6.86 10.89
CA VAL A 635 2.05 -8.08 10.87
C VAL A 635 3.52 -7.74 11.17
N LEU A 636 4.03 -6.64 10.61
CA LEU A 636 5.38 -6.15 10.89
C LEU A 636 5.56 -5.75 12.34
N ALA A 637 4.62 -4.99 12.91
CA ALA A 637 4.65 -4.60 14.32
C ALA A 637 4.66 -5.82 15.26
N GLN A 638 3.83 -6.83 14.96
CA GLN A 638 3.77 -8.08 15.74
C GLN A 638 5.05 -8.91 15.63
N LYS A 639 5.71 -8.93 14.46
CA LYS A 639 6.93 -9.72 14.22
C LYS A 639 8.22 -9.01 14.65
N LEU A 640 8.18 -7.69 14.84
CA LEU A 640 9.35 -6.89 15.20
C LEU A 640 10.05 -7.36 16.48
N PRO A 641 9.37 -7.66 17.61
CA PRO A 641 10.04 -8.18 18.82
C PRO A 641 10.71 -9.54 18.60
N LEU A 642 10.09 -10.44 17.84
CA LEU A 642 10.65 -11.74 17.50
C LEU A 642 11.93 -11.57 16.67
N TYR A 643 11.88 -10.75 15.64
CA TYR A 643 13.03 -10.45 14.79
C TYR A 643 14.19 -9.86 15.59
N LEU A 644 13.90 -8.84 16.40
CA LEU A 644 14.89 -8.22 17.29
C LEU A 644 15.52 -9.26 18.23
N GLY A 645 14.71 -10.14 18.84
CA GLY A 645 15.18 -11.20 19.72
C GLY A 645 16.10 -12.20 19.01
N VAL A 646 15.76 -12.60 17.79
CA VAL A 646 16.58 -13.53 16.97
C VAL A 646 17.91 -12.87 16.58
N VAL A 647 17.87 -11.64 16.06
CA VAL A 647 19.10 -10.91 15.67
C VAL A 647 20.01 -10.70 16.88
N MET A 648 19.47 -10.23 18.00
CA MET A 648 20.26 -10.02 19.22
C MET A 648 20.80 -11.33 19.77
N GLY A 649 20.00 -12.41 19.79
CA GLY A 649 20.39 -13.72 20.32
C GLY A 649 21.52 -14.37 19.51
N LEU A 650 21.38 -14.42 18.17
CA LEU A 650 22.40 -14.96 17.28
C LEU A 650 23.72 -14.17 17.40
N SER A 651 23.58 -12.87 17.47
CA SER A 651 24.70 -11.96 17.58
C SER A 651 25.44 -12.07 18.89
N PHE A 652 24.70 -12.18 19.98
CA PHE A 652 25.26 -12.40 21.30
C PHE A 652 26.11 -13.69 21.31
N LEU A 653 25.63 -14.75 20.66
CA LEU A 653 26.37 -16.00 20.52
C LEU A 653 27.66 -15.83 19.71
N VAL A 654 27.60 -15.14 18.56
CA VAL A 654 28.76 -14.84 17.71
C VAL A 654 29.80 -14.03 18.50
N LEU A 655 29.36 -13.00 19.22
CA LEU A 655 30.25 -12.15 20.01
C LEU A 655 30.88 -12.87 21.20
N ILE A 656 30.17 -13.82 21.86
CA ILE A 656 30.79 -14.68 22.87
C ILE A 656 31.93 -15.48 22.28
N LEU A 657 31.76 -16.06 21.09
CA LEU A 657 32.80 -16.82 20.40
C LEU A 657 34.03 -15.97 20.11
N VAL A 658 33.83 -14.73 19.66
CA VAL A 658 34.90 -13.79 19.29
C VAL A 658 35.62 -13.26 20.52
N PHE A 659 34.88 -12.72 21.49
CA PHE A 659 35.48 -12.04 22.64
C PHE A 659 35.82 -12.93 23.82
N ARG A 660 35.33 -14.18 23.82
CA ARG A 660 35.48 -15.09 24.98
C ARG A 660 35.15 -14.40 26.31
N SER A 661 34.08 -13.67 26.32
CA SER A 661 33.53 -12.94 27.47
C SER A 661 31.99 -12.89 27.33
N ILE A 662 31.28 -12.81 28.45
CA ILE A 662 29.82 -12.58 28.48
C ILE A 662 29.52 -11.08 28.63
N MET A 663 30.39 -10.35 29.36
CA MET A 663 30.13 -8.92 29.64
C MET A 663 30.30 -8.03 28.41
N VAL A 664 31.29 -8.31 27.57
CA VAL A 664 31.52 -7.52 26.34
C VAL A 664 30.35 -7.63 25.35
N PRO A 665 29.84 -8.83 24.98
CA PRO A 665 28.65 -8.99 24.19
C PRO A 665 27.43 -8.31 24.80
N LEU A 666 27.26 -8.37 26.12
CA LEU A 666 26.15 -7.71 26.80
C LEU A 666 26.20 -6.19 26.62
N VAL A 667 27.39 -5.57 26.88
CA VAL A 667 27.59 -4.13 26.66
C VAL A 667 27.37 -3.74 25.20
N ALA A 668 27.82 -4.57 24.25
CA ALA A 668 27.63 -4.35 22.83
C ALA A 668 26.15 -4.39 22.44
N SER A 669 25.40 -5.39 22.91
CA SER A 669 23.99 -5.57 22.61
C SER A 669 23.10 -4.48 23.21
N VAL A 670 23.38 -4.08 24.46
CA VAL A 670 22.65 -2.96 25.10
C VAL A 670 22.98 -1.64 24.42
N GLY A 671 24.25 -1.40 24.08
CA GLY A 671 24.68 -0.22 23.33
C GLY A 671 24.01 -0.12 21.97
N PHE A 672 23.94 -1.23 21.22
CA PHE A 672 23.23 -1.33 19.97
C PHE A 672 21.74 -0.99 20.13
N LEU A 673 21.10 -1.54 21.15
CA LEU A 673 19.68 -1.25 21.42
C LEU A 673 19.46 0.26 21.61
N PHE A 674 20.28 0.95 22.36
CA PHE A 674 20.21 2.41 22.51
C PHE A 674 20.41 3.15 21.18
N SER A 675 21.34 2.69 20.32
CA SER A 675 21.56 3.29 19.00
C SER A 675 20.32 3.17 18.11
N VAL A 676 19.69 1.99 18.10
CA VAL A 676 18.46 1.73 17.32
C VAL A 676 17.29 2.55 17.85
N LEU A 677 17.06 2.57 19.16
CA LEU A 677 15.99 3.35 19.78
C LEU A 677 16.14 4.86 19.51
N ALA A 678 17.39 5.37 19.60
CA ALA A 678 17.68 6.76 19.27
C ALA A 678 17.46 7.04 17.77
N SER A 679 17.83 6.11 16.89
CA SER A 679 17.56 6.23 15.46
C SER A 679 16.06 6.26 15.16
N PHE A 680 15.27 5.40 15.78
CA PHE A 680 13.81 5.43 15.66
C PHE A 680 13.20 6.73 16.17
N GLY A 681 13.63 7.21 17.34
CA GLY A 681 13.17 8.47 17.87
C GLY A 681 13.48 9.66 16.97
N ALA A 682 14.66 9.68 16.35
CA ALA A 682 15.05 10.71 15.39
C ALA A 682 14.21 10.64 14.09
N VAL A 683 13.98 9.44 13.57
CA VAL A 683 13.11 9.23 12.39
C VAL A 683 11.69 9.70 12.69
N VAL A 684 11.09 9.29 13.82
CA VAL A 684 9.78 9.74 14.24
C VAL A 684 9.71 11.26 14.37
N SER A 685 10.72 11.89 15.00
CA SER A 685 10.77 13.34 15.17
C SER A 685 10.69 14.10 13.84
N ILE A 686 11.41 13.63 12.81
CA ILE A 686 11.52 14.34 11.54
C ILE A 686 10.38 13.95 10.59
N TYR A 687 10.21 12.65 10.34
CA TYR A 687 9.33 12.15 9.29
C TYR A 687 7.87 12.04 9.73
N GLN A 688 7.61 11.85 11.03
CA GLN A 688 6.22 11.75 11.52
C GLN A 688 5.77 13.02 12.25
N LEU A 689 6.59 13.60 13.14
CA LEU A 689 6.23 14.78 13.92
C LEU A 689 6.61 16.11 13.24
N GLY A 690 7.37 16.07 12.15
CA GLY A 690 7.71 17.26 11.36
C GLY A 690 8.79 18.17 11.99
N PHE A 691 9.50 17.73 13.01
CA PHE A 691 10.58 18.54 13.60
C PHE A 691 11.73 18.74 12.60
N MET A 692 11.97 19.98 12.21
CA MET A 692 12.97 20.35 11.19
C MET A 692 12.76 19.63 9.83
N SER A 693 11.55 19.21 9.50
CA SER A 693 11.23 18.40 8.33
C SER A 693 11.70 19.03 7.01
N SER A 694 11.58 20.35 6.89
CA SER A 694 12.02 21.11 5.70
C SER A 694 13.51 21.00 5.40
N LEU A 695 14.37 20.80 6.44
CA LEU A 695 15.82 20.61 6.24
C LEU A 695 16.12 19.28 5.55
N PHE A 696 15.25 18.29 5.73
CA PHE A 696 15.38 16.95 5.19
C PHE A 696 14.50 16.71 3.94
N GLY A 697 13.90 17.77 3.40
CA GLY A 697 13.03 17.69 2.22
C GLY A 697 11.73 16.93 2.47
N VAL A 698 11.21 16.99 3.71
CA VAL A 698 9.93 16.38 4.10
C VAL A 698 8.88 17.51 4.18
N ASP A 699 8.09 17.65 3.13
CA ASP A 699 7.04 18.67 3.05
C ASP A 699 5.79 18.23 3.85
N HIS A 700 5.46 16.95 3.78
CA HIS A 700 4.27 16.36 4.39
C HIS A 700 4.66 15.21 5.32
N PRO A 701 4.77 15.44 6.64
CA PRO A 701 5.02 14.39 7.61
C PRO A 701 3.91 13.34 7.62
N GLY A 702 4.27 12.07 7.77
CA GLY A 702 3.36 10.94 7.77
C GLY A 702 3.84 9.79 8.66
N PRO A 703 3.17 8.64 8.65
CA PRO A 703 3.58 7.49 9.45
C PRO A 703 4.99 7.01 9.05
N VAL A 704 5.69 6.39 9.99
CA VAL A 704 6.99 5.78 9.72
C VAL A 704 6.79 4.55 8.84
N LEU A 705 7.60 4.43 7.78
CA LEU A 705 7.57 3.31 6.86
C LEU A 705 7.59 1.97 7.61
N SER A 706 6.57 1.13 7.41
CA SER A 706 6.28 -0.06 8.23
C SER A 706 7.44 -1.03 8.36
N PHE A 707 8.20 -1.27 7.29
CA PHE A 707 9.35 -2.17 7.30
C PHE A 707 10.68 -1.51 7.69
N LEU A 708 10.69 -0.18 7.86
CA LEU A 708 11.90 0.57 8.21
C LEU A 708 12.52 0.11 9.54
N PRO A 709 11.76 -0.06 10.64
CA PRO A 709 12.35 -0.53 11.90
C PRO A 709 13.06 -1.87 11.75
N THR A 710 12.45 -2.80 11.03
CA THR A 710 13.01 -4.14 10.81
C THR A 710 14.31 -4.08 10.01
N LEU A 711 14.35 -3.27 8.95
CA LEU A 711 15.55 -3.07 8.14
C LEU A 711 16.65 -2.34 8.92
N LEU A 712 16.30 -1.27 9.64
CA LEU A 712 17.27 -0.52 10.46
C LEU A 712 17.93 -1.42 11.52
N ILE A 713 17.15 -2.26 12.21
CA ILE A 713 17.69 -3.22 13.17
C ILE A 713 18.73 -4.13 12.49
N GLY A 714 18.38 -4.76 11.36
CA GLY A 714 19.27 -5.70 10.68
C GLY A 714 20.56 -5.05 10.19
N ILE A 715 20.46 -3.90 9.54
CA ILE A 715 21.58 -3.20 8.93
C ILE A 715 22.47 -2.56 10.00
N LEU A 716 21.88 -1.76 10.90
CA LEU A 716 22.64 -1.11 11.96
C LEU A 716 23.30 -2.13 12.88
N PHE A 717 22.64 -3.28 13.12
CA PHE A 717 23.25 -4.34 13.90
C PHE A 717 24.55 -4.83 13.27
N GLY A 718 24.51 -5.20 11.99
CA GLY A 718 25.69 -5.66 11.27
C GLY A 718 26.83 -4.64 11.33
N LEU A 719 26.53 -3.39 10.99
CA LEU A 719 27.50 -2.28 10.99
C LEU A 719 28.05 -1.95 12.38
N ALA A 720 27.18 -1.97 13.39
CA ALA A 720 27.58 -1.70 14.76
C ALA A 720 28.55 -2.76 15.29
N MET A 721 28.32 -4.05 14.95
CA MET A 721 29.18 -5.14 15.42
C MET A 721 30.58 -5.05 14.85
N ASP A 722 30.76 -4.60 13.63
CA ASP A 722 32.06 -4.42 12.99
C ASP A 722 32.98 -3.46 13.78
N TYR A 723 32.45 -2.30 14.13
CA TYR A 723 33.23 -1.31 14.91
C TYR A 723 33.48 -1.76 16.34
N GLN A 724 32.52 -2.44 16.98
CA GLN A 724 32.71 -3.02 18.30
C GLN A 724 33.82 -4.04 18.29
N MET A 725 33.90 -4.87 17.28
CA MET A 725 34.92 -5.86 17.13
C MET A 725 36.31 -5.19 17.08
N PHE A 726 36.53 -4.21 16.21
CA PHE A 726 37.83 -3.50 16.10
C PHE A 726 38.24 -2.77 17.37
N LEU A 727 37.30 -2.14 18.08
CA LEU A 727 37.59 -1.39 19.30
C LEU A 727 37.98 -2.32 20.46
N VAL A 728 37.17 -3.36 20.68
CA VAL A 728 37.30 -4.22 21.86
C VAL A 728 38.35 -5.31 21.68
N THR A 729 38.59 -5.80 20.45
CA THR A 729 39.65 -6.77 20.20
C THR A 729 41.02 -6.18 20.52
N GLY A 730 41.29 -4.92 20.12
CA GLY A 730 42.51 -4.25 20.49
C GLY A 730 42.66 -4.03 22.00
N MET A 731 41.54 -3.81 22.73
CA MET A 731 41.59 -3.77 24.21
C MET A 731 41.90 -5.14 24.79
N ARG A 732 41.28 -6.20 24.27
CA ARG A 732 41.53 -7.58 24.73
C ARG A 732 42.94 -8.04 24.45
N GLU A 733 43.49 -7.76 23.27
CA GLU A 733 44.86 -8.08 22.90
C GLU A 733 45.83 -7.46 23.90
N ALA A 734 45.67 -6.17 24.20
CA ALA A 734 46.51 -5.48 25.20
C ALA A 734 46.38 -6.12 26.59
N TYR A 735 45.19 -6.53 27.01
CA TYR A 735 44.93 -7.17 28.29
C TYR A 735 45.56 -8.57 28.37
N VAL A 736 45.40 -9.41 27.33
CA VAL A 736 45.97 -10.77 27.27
C VAL A 736 47.52 -10.73 27.28
N HIS A 737 48.11 -9.68 26.70
CA HIS A 737 49.57 -9.46 26.73
C HIS A 737 50.08 -8.82 28.06
N GLY A 738 49.22 -8.83 29.10
CA GLY A 738 49.64 -8.49 30.46
C GLY A 738 49.53 -7.02 30.87
N LYS A 739 48.88 -6.17 30.07
CA LYS A 739 48.55 -4.79 30.50
C LYS A 739 47.38 -4.83 31.48
N ASP A 740 47.37 -3.96 32.47
CA ASP A 740 46.21 -3.75 33.33
C ASP A 740 44.97 -3.26 32.53
N ALA A 741 43.75 -3.48 33.05
CA ALA A 741 42.52 -3.16 32.34
C ALA A 741 42.44 -1.68 31.90
N ALA A 742 42.89 -0.73 32.71
CA ALA A 742 42.84 0.69 32.38
C ALA A 742 43.80 1.02 31.21
N THR A 743 45.03 0.54 31.23
CA THR A 743 46.00 0.72 30.15
C THR A 743 45.59 -0.02 28.88
N ALA A 744 44.96 -1.21 29.01
CA ALA A 744 44.44 -1.98 27.88
C ALA A 744 43.33 -1.19 27.16
N ILE A 745 42.41 -0.55 27.90
CA ILE A 745 41.35 0.31 27.33
C ILE A 745 41.97 1.47 26.56
N VAL A 746 42.93 2.20 27.14
CA VAL A 746 43.60 3.33 26.48
C VAL A 746 44.35 2.90 25.23
N SER A 747 45.10 1.81 25.30
CA SER A 747 45.86 1.27 24.18
C SER A 747 44.94 0.86 23.03
N GLY A 748 43.92 0.03 23.30
CA GLY A 748 42.95 -0.45 22.28
C GLY A 748 42.17 0.68 21.65
N TYR A 749 41.69 1.63 22.46
CA TYR A 749 40.97 2.81 21.98
C TYR A 749 41.83 3.66 21.04
N ASN A 750 43.02 4.00 21.40
CA ASN A 750 43.89 4.85 20.59
C ASN A 750 44.32 4.21 19.27
N HIS A 751 44.39 2.86 19.20
CA HIS A 751 44.64 2.14 17.95
C HIS A 751 43.43 2.18 17.03
N ALA A 752 42.20 1.97 17.56
CA ALA A 752 40.99 1.85 16.77
C ALA A 752 40.35 3.20 16.38
N VAL A 753 40.46 4.23 17.25
CA VAL A 753 39.68 5.46 17.13
C VAL A 753 39.78 6.16 15.77
N ARG A 754 40.97 6.22 15.17
CA ARG A 754 41.15 6.91 13.88
C ARG A 754 40.40 6.20 12.73
N VAL A 755 40.44 4.89 12.77
CA VAL A 755 39.82 4.06 11.74
C VAL A 755 38.30 4.08 11.90
N VAL A 756 37.82 3.93 13.14
CA VAL A 756 36.37 3.96 13.46
C VAL A 756 35.76 5.31 13.12
N VAL A 757 36.41 6.42 13.49
CA VAL A 757 35.90 7.78 13.14
C VAL A 757 35.82 7.98 11.63
N ALA A 758 36.86 7.58 10.92
CA ALA A 758 36.86 7.75 9.46
C ALA A 758 35.81 6.90 8.77
N ALA A 759 35.71 5.63 9.12
CA ALA A 759 34.70 4.72 8.59
C ALA A 759 33.30 5.22 8.93
N ALA A 760 33.04 5.66 10.15
CA ALA A 760 31.76 6.25 10.55
C ALA A 760 31.41 7.49 9.70
N ILE A 761 32.33 8.44 9.50
CA ILE A 761 32.08 9.63 8.69
C ILE A 761 31.79 9.25 7.23
N ILE A 762 32.51 8.29 6.66
CA ILE A 762 32.28 7.79 5.31
C ILE A 762 30.87 7.18 5.19
N MET A 763 30.49 6.32 6.13
CA MET A 763 29.18 5.69 6.11
C MET A 763 28.04 6.69 6.32
N ILE A 764 28.21 7.64 7.26
CA ILE A 764 27.27 8.75 7.45
C ILE A 764 27.11 9.54 6.15
N SER A 765 28.22 9.79 5.42
CA SER A 765 28.18 10.50 4.15
C SER A 765 27.48 9.72 3.05
N VAL A 766 27.75 8.42 2.96
CA VAL A 766 27.10 7.54 1.96
C VAL A 766 25.61 7.42 2.23
N PHE A 767 25.20 7.07 3.46
CA PHE A 767 23.79 6.98 3.81
C PHE A 767 23.10 8.35 3.79
N GLY A 768 23.83 9.41 4.18
CA GLY A 768 23.35 10.79 4.11
C GLY A 768 23.01 11.25 2.68
N GLY A 769 23.69 10.72 1.67
CA GLY A 769 23.36 10.96 0.27
C GLY A 769 21.96 10.49 -0.10
N PHE A 770 21.49 9.39 0.48
CA PHE A 770 20.14 8.84 0.23
C PHE A 770 19.02 9.64 0.92
N ILE A 771 19.34 10.53 1.86
CA ILE A 771 18.33 11.44 2.48
C ILE A 771 17.66 12.32 1.42
N PHE A 772 18.39 12.66 0.36
CA PHE A 772 17.94 13.53 -0.72
C PHE A 772 17.56 12.75 -1.99
N ALA A 773 17.32 11.43 -1.89
CA ALA A 773 16.79 10.63 -2.97
C ALA A 773 15.35 11.06 -3.32
N ASP A 774 14.89 10.84 -4.55
CA ASP A 774 13.54 11.20 -4.96
C ASP A 774 12.47 10.30 -4.32
N SER A 775 12.83 9.06 -3.97
CA SER A 775 11.92 8.11 -3.35
C SER A 775 11.63 8.42 -1.88
N THR A 776 10.36 8.61 -1.56
CA THR A 776 9.86 8.81 -0.18
C THR A 776 10.17 7.63 0.76
N MET A 777 10.36 6.41 0.21
CA MET A 777 10.71 5.22 0.98
C MET A 777 12.20 5.20 1.35
N ILE A 778 13.08 5.69 0.46
CA ILE A 778 14.53 5.62 0.64
C ILE A 778 15.05 6.71 1.59
N ARG A 779 14.45 7.90 1.57
CA ARG A 779 14.87 9.03 2.45
C ARG A 779 14.93 8.69 3.93
N PRO A 780 13.86 8.15 4.57
CA PRO A 780 13.89 7.80 5.99
C PRO A 780 14.85 6.65 6.29
N MET A 781 15.10 5.75 5.33
CA MET A 781 16.10 4.69 5.46
C MET A 781 17.51 5.27 5.51
N GLY A 782 17.84 6.16 4.55
CA GLY A 782 19.13 6.85 4.51
C GLY A 782 19.39 7.65 5.77
N PHE A 783 18.41 8.43 6.24
CA PHE A 783 18.49 9.20 7.48
C PHE A 783 18.67 8.31 8.71
N GLY A 784 17.82 7.29 8.87
CA GLY A 784 17.86 6.38 10.01
C GLY A 784 19.19 5.66 10.14
N LEU A 785 19.76 5.20 9.00
CA LEU A 785 21.08 4.58 8.97
C LEU A 785 22.21 5.58 9.27
N ALA A 786 22.20 6.76 8.65
CA ALA A 786 23.21 7.78 8.89
C ALA A 786 23.22 8.23 10.36
N PHE A 787 22.04 8.50 10.92
CA PHE A 787 21.89 8.90 12.32
C PHE A 787 22.22 7.75 13.29
N GLY A 788 21.78 6.53 12.98
CA GLY A 788 22.11 5.34 13.75
C GLY A 788 23.60 5.10 13.83
N VAL A 789 24.34 5.18 12.71
CA VAL A 789 25.81 5.08 12.67
C VAL A 789 26.46 6.22 13.45
N LEU A 790 25.96 7.45 13.35
CA LEU A 790 26.46 8.59 14.10
C LEU A 790 26.37 8.33 15.61
N VAL A 791 25.20 7.94 16.07
CA VAL A 791 24.97 7.64 17.50
C VAL A 791 25.82 6.45 17.95
N ASP A 792 25.82 5.37 17.17
CA ASP A 792 26.58 4.17 17.53
C ASP A 792 28.09 4.47 17.63
N ALA A 793 28.68 5.03 16.60
CA ALA A 793 30.12 5.28 16.57
C ALA A 793 30.57 6.28 17.63
N PHE A 794 29.90 7.44 17.73
CA PHE A 794 30.42 8.53 18.57
C PHE A 794 29.93 8.48 20.02
N ILE A 795 28.65 8.14 20.24
CA ILE A 795 28.10 8.10 21.60
C ILE A 795 28.30 6.72 22.22
N VAL A 796 27.86 5.66 21.55
CA VAL A 796 27.91 4.31 22.15
C VAL A 796 29.36 3.80 22.18
N ARG A 797 30.06 3.77 21.04
CA ARG A 797 31.39 3.12 20.93
C ARG A 797 32.50 3.95 21.49
N MET A 798 32.51 5.24 21.19
CA MET A 798 33.63 6.11 21.61
C MET A 798 33.44 6.76 22.98
N THR A 799 32.22 6.70 23.55
CA THR A 799 31.93 7.34 24.85
C THR A 799 31.41 6.32 25.87
N LEU A 800 30.29 5.61 25.61
CA LEU A 800 29.71 4.72 26.60
C LEU A 800 30.53 3.43 26.80
N THR A 801 30.99 2.81 25.71
CA THR A 801 31.75 1.54 25.80
C THR A 801 33.02 1.69 26.62
N PRO A 802 33.94 2.68 26.40
CA PRO A 802 35.10 2.87 27.26
C PRO A 802 34.73 3.18 28.72
N ALA A 803 33.66 3.97 28.94
CA ALA A 803 33.19 4.26 30.30
C ALA A 803 32.72 3.00 31.05
N ILE A 804 31.90 2.15 30.38
CA ILE A 804 31.43 0.89 30.95
C ILE A 804 32.58 -0.08 31.18
N MET A 805 33.51 -0.20 30.23
CA MET A 805 34.70 -1.07 30.34
C MET A 805 35.58 -0.63 31.51
N ALA A 806 35.73 0.68 31.72
CA ALA A 806 36.49 1.23 32.86
C ALA A 806 35.80 0.93 34.21
N LEU A 807 34.47 0.98 34.27
CA LEU A 807 33.69 0.62 35.46
C LEU A 807 33.74 -0.89 35.77
N LEU A 808 33.75 -1.73 34.73
CA LEU A 808 33.84 -3.18 34.88
C LEU A 808 35.27 -3.66 35.23
N GLY A 809 36.29 -2.95 34.74
CA GLY A 809 37.68 -3.36 34.93
C GLY A 809 37.96 -4.79 34.45
N ASP A 810 38.62 -5.60 35.26
CA ASP A 810 38.93 -7.01 34.91
C ASP A 810 37.69 -7.88 34.74
N LYS A 811 36.55 -7.52 35.35
CA LYS A 811 35.28 -8.25 35.20
C LYS A 811 34.74 -8.17 33.78
N ALA A 812 35.14 -7.22 32.97
CA ALA A 812 34.77 -7.12 31.56
C ALA A 812 35.15 -8.38 30.76
N TRP A 813 36.23 -9.05 31.14
CA TRP A 813 36.78 -10.23 30.47
C TRP A 813 36.34 -11.56 31.10
N TRP A 814 35.38 -11.50 32.02
CA TRP A 814 34.87 -12.69 32.72
C TRP A 814 34.11 -13.64 31.80
N MET A 815 34.52 -14.93 31.93
CA MET A 815 33.88 -16.05 31.24
C MET A 815 33.75 -17.28 32.15
N PRO A 816 32.62 -17.98 32.19
CA PRO A 816 32.46 -19.23 32.94
C PRO A 816 33.38 -20.32 32.38
N LYS A 817 34.05 -21.09 33.25
CA LYS A 817 35.01 -22.12 32.84
C LYS A 817 34.40 -23.19 31.88
N TRP A 818 33.12 -23.50 32.03
CA TRP A 818 32.47 -24.48 31.16
C TRP A 818 32.30 -23.95 29.73
N LEU A 819 31.97 -22.68 29.59
CA LEU A 819 31.81 -22.01 28.30
C LEU A 819 33.18 -21.74 27.64
N ASP A 820 34.17 -21.44 28.41
CA ASP A 820 35.56 -21.23 27.93
C ASP A 820 36.12 -22.51 27.29
N ARG A 821 35.76 -23.71 27.82
CA ARG A 821 36.13 -25.02 27.22
C ARG A 821 35.43 -25.33 25.91
N LEU A 822 34.16 -24.80 25.73
CA LEU A 822 33.35 -25.05 24.55
C LEU A 822 33.72 -24.13 23.39
N THR A 823 34.27 -22.96 23.67
CA THR A 823 34.58 -21.93 22.66
C THR A 823 35.96 -22.19 22.06
N PRO A 824 36.08 -22.34 20.72
CA PRO A 824 37.38 -22.46 20.05
C PRO A 824 38.21 -21.16 20.22
N ASN A 825 39.48 -21.28 20.23
CA ASN A 825 40.37 -20.10 20.25
C ASN A 825 40.46 -19.55 18.83
N MET A 826 39.57 -18.62 18.51
CA MET A 826 39.56 -17.96 17.20
C MET A 826 40.50 -16.76 17.21
N ASP A 827 41.62 -16.86 16.46
CA ASP A 827 42.53 -15.76 16.21
C ASP A 827 41.94 -14.80 15.15
N VAL A 828 41.00 -13.97 15.58
CA VAL A 828 40.24 -13.08 14.68
C VAL A 828 41.16 -12.00 14.07
N GLU A 829 42.18 -11.57 14.79
CA GLU A 829 43.12 -10.54 14.33
C GLU A 829 44.41 -11.09 13.72
N GLY A 830 44.58 -12.42 13.67
CA GLY A 830 45.77 -13.06 13.12
C GLY A 830 47.03 -12.77 13.93
N ALA A 831 46.90 -12.68 15.26
CA ALA A 831 48.04 -12.42 16.15
C ALA A 831 49.12 -13.49 16.00
N ALA A 832 48.74 -14.79 15.92
CA ALA A 832 49.64 -15.89 15.64
C ALA A 832 50.33 -15.80 14.25
N LEU A 833 49.61 -15.25 13.24
CA LEU A 833 50.22 -14.98 11.94
C LEU A 833 51.16 -13.80 11.97
N SER A 834 50.85 -12.76 12.74
CA SER A 834 51.69 -11.56 12.96
C SER A 834 53.01 -11.93 13.65
N GLU A 835 52.95 -12.79 14.66
CA GLU A 835 54.11 -13.28 15.41
C GLU A 835 55.01 -14.15 14.51
N LYS A 836 54.48 -15.17 13.83
CA LYS A 836 55.22 -15.99 12.88
C LYS A 836 55.86 -15.20 11.74
N MET A 837 55.15 -14.16 11.25
CA MET A 837 55.66 -13.33 10.16
C MET A 837 56.77 -12.39 10.65
N SER A 838 56.67 -11.87 11.87
CA SER A 838 57.72 -11.08 12.52
C SER A 838 58.99 -11.90 12.76
N GLU A 839 58.82 -13.14 13.26
CA GLU A 839 59.95 -14.08 13.44
C GLU A 839 60.63 -14.40 12.10
N LYS A 840 59.82 -14.65 11.06
CA LYS A 840 60.36 -14.94 9.72
C LYS A 840 61.12 -13.73 9.14
N ILE A 841 60.59 -12.51 9.30
CA ILE A 841 61.26 -11.28 8.86
C ILE A 841 62.55 -11.05 9.63
N GLN A 842 62.58 -11.36 10.91
CA GLN A 842 63.78 -11.23 11.74
C GLN A 842 64.83 -12.26 11.30
N HIS A 843 64.45 -13.49 11.07
CA HIS A 843 65.35 -14.56 10.59
C HIS A 843 65.89 -14.26 9.18
N GLU A 844 65.07 -13.76 8.25
CA GLU A 844 65.51 -13.31 6.91
C GLU A 844 66.48 -12.12 6.98
N ARG A 845 66.30 -11.18 7.94
CA ARG A 845 67.21 -10.06 8.18
C ARG A 845 68.56 -10.52 8.78
N GLU A 846 68.51 -11.44 9.72
CA GLU A 846 69.70 -12.04 10.35
C GLU A 846 70.50 -12.87 9.33
N SER A 847 69.84 -13.65 8.49
CA SER A 847 70.49 -14.39 7.43
C SER A 847 71.12 -13.51 6.33
N ALA A 848 70.41 -12.41 5.95
CA ALA A 848 70.93 -11.40 5.01
C ALA A 848 72.09 -10.62 5.58
N ALA A 849 72.11 -10.30 6.90
CA ALA A 849 73.19 -9.67 7.58
C ALA A 849 74.44 -10.61 7.69
N ALA A 850 74.21 -11.89 7.96
CA ALA A 850 75.23 -12.91 7.98
C ALA A 850 75.89 -13.11 6.60
N ASP A 851 75.07 -13.11 5.53
CA ASP A 851 75.53 -13.25 4.12
C ASP A 851 76.33 -11.99 3.67
N SER A 852 75.91 -10.81 4.08
CA SER A 852 76.64 -9.56 3.82
C SER A 852 77.96 -9.47 4.63
N GLY A 853 77.96 -9.98 5.87
CA GLY A 853 79.20 -10.07 6.68
C GLY A 853 80.23 -11.06 6.15
N SER A 854 79.73 -12.15 5.53
CA SER A 854 80.65 -13.13 4.92
C SER A 854 81.32 -12.67 3.59
N LYS A 855 80.66 -11.74 2.86
CA LYS A 855 81.24 -11.12 1.65
C LYS A 855 82.22 -10.01 1.91
N LEU A 856 82.14 -9.33 3.07
CA LEU A 856 83.16 -8.37 3.50
C LEU A 856 84.38 -8.95 4.15
N GLY A 857 84.39 -10.28 4.51
CA GLY A 857 85.54 -10.98 5.07
C GLY A 857 86.32 -11.76 4.01
N SER A 858 85.97 -11.68 2.72
CA SER A 858 86.59 -12.39 1.61
C SER A 858 87.23 -11.44 0.55
N GLU A 859 87.32 -10.13 0.81
CA GLU A 859 88.22 -9.18 0.18
C GLU A 859 89.31 -8.77 1.18
#